data_f1a1ba8dece9e8cd14826dff7ac7d1c7
#
_entry.id   f1a1ba8dece9e8cd14826dff7ac7d1c7
#
_cell.length_a   1.000
_cell.length_b   1.000
_cell.length_c   1.000
_cell.angle_alpha   90.00
_cell.angle_beta   90.00
_cell.angle_gamma   90.00
#
_symmetry.space_group_name_H-M   'P 1'
#
loop_
_entity.id
_entity.type
_entity.pdbx_description
1 polymer ?
#
loop_
_entity_poly.entity_id
_entity_poly.type
_entity_poly.pdbx_seq_one_letter_code
_entity_poly.pdbx_strand_id
1 'polypeptide(L)'
;MLLLGLSALAVQVQADSDFASVRARYQSSEGRLYDRHGELLHELRVNLKQRRMEWTRLDDISPAFLSAVIRAEDQRFYDHAGIDWRALLASLGSEGTRGASTLSMQLAAHIDPTLKPAGRRRGWSEKWGQMQAARTLEKNWSKNEILEAYLNLVTFRGELQGVTAASRGLFDKQPSGLDQTESLVLAVLIRSPNASPLRVSERACVLGAGLRFPVDCPSLTARTEQALRTAVRLRPHAADAPHLARRLLKGKQTSVTSTLDARLQRYARAVLVHQLDTIGAQRVSEGALLVVDNASGEVLAWVGGGGVSHVDAVRAPRQAGSTLKPFLYQLAIEKRLLTAASVLDDSPLSLASTTGLYVPHNYERDFKGLVSVRTSLGSSLNIPAVRTATVVGADAFAARLRELGFQHVNRDGDYYGFALALGSAEVSLEQLVNAFRTLANRGQYSPIVPTRAVSVQNRRVLDEGASFVITDILADRSARSLTFGLENALATPFWSAVKTGTSKDMRDNWCVGFSERYTVGVWVGNFDGSPMQDVSGVTGAAPVWLELMRFLHTRTPSRPPRTPASVLETEVQFTPAFESARRELFLRGTETAEVRMPTTPPLAQARIRYPGRGSILAIDPDIPIEMQRVFFDVAPRDAHLRLDLDGRPLGNLDAGWTPAAGTHQLTLHDANGTLMDEVGFEVRGAYH
;
A
#
# COMPACT_ATOMS: atom_id res chain seq x y z
N MET A 1 -79.14 -20.83 -2.53
CA MET A 1 -78.50 -19.87 -1.62
C MET A 1 -77.08 -20.23 -1.51
N LEU A 2 -76.24 -19.58 -2.29
CA LEU A 2 -74.75 -19.66 -2.24
C LEU A 2 -74.23 -18.28 -1.91
N LEU A 3 -73.82 -18.12 -0.67
CA LEU A 3 -73.08 -16.92 -0.20
C LEU A 3 -71.64 -16.95 -0.72
N LEU A 4 -71.36 -16.10 -1.66
CA LEU A 4 -70.01 -15.78 -2.09
C LEU A 4 -69.31 -14.93 -1.02
N GLY A 5 -68.43 -15.56 -0.24
CA GLY A 5 -67.49 -14.85 0.65
C GLY A 5 -66.40 -14.19 -0.16
N LEU A 6 -66.41 -12.88 -0.35
CA LEU A 6 -65.30 -12.07 -0.79
C LEU A 6 -64.30 -11.94 0.38
N SER A 7 -63.31 -12.81 0.44
CA SER A 7 -62.14 -12.61 1.25
C SER A 7 -61.30 -11.47 0.62
N ALA A 8 -61.47 -10.27 1.17
CA ALA A 8 -60.53 -9.18 0.95
C ALA A 8 -59.19 -9.56 1.56
N LEU A 9 -58.29 -10.08 0.74
CA LEU A 9 -56.87 -10.09 1.06
C LEU A 9 -56.44 -8.63 1.24
N ALA A 10 -56.44 -8.17 2.49
CA ALA A 10 -55.73 -6.97 2.87
C ALA A 10 -54.23 -7.20 2.56
N VAL A 11 -53.77 -6.69 1.43
CA VAL A 11 -52.36 -6.45 1.20
C VAL A 11 -51.94 -5.52 2.34
N GLN A 12 -51.33 -6.08 3.36
CA GLN A 12 -50.68 -5.34 4.43
C GLN A 12 -49.49 -4.59 3.75
N VAL A 13 -49.80 -3.41 3.20
CA VAL A 13 -48.82 -2.43 2.83
C VAL A 13 -48.01 -2.18 4.11
N GLN A 14 -46.77 -2.49 4.09
CA GLN A 14 -45.80 -2.21 5.15
C GLN A 14 -45.69 -0.68 5.30
N ALA A 15 -46.75 -0.04 5.77
CA ALA A 15 -46.93 1.41 5.92
C ALA A 15 -46.43 1.91 7.29
N ASP A 16 -45.54 1.15 7.94
CA ASP A 16 -44.92 1.52 9.21
C ASP A 16 -43.50 2.05 9.06
N SER A 17 -43.19 2.78 7.99
CA SER A 17 -41.96 3.54 7.99
C SER A 17 -42.30 5.00 8.28
N ASP A 18 -42.08 5.42 9.54
CA ASP A 18 -42.05 6.82 9.89
C ASP A 18 -40.91 7.54 9.18
N PHE A 19 -40.94 8.86 9.15
CA PHE A 19 -39.90 9.68 8.50
C PHE A 19 -38.48 9.36 9.04
N ALA A 20 -38.35 9.20 10.36
CA ALA A 20 -37.11 8.90 11.02
C ALA A 20 -36.53 7.56 10.53
N SER A 21 -37.35 6.54 10.38
CA SER A 21 -36.95 5.22 9.86
C SER A 21 -36.54 5.26 8.40
N VAL A 22 -37.21 6.05 7.54
CA VAL A 22 -36.84 6.22 6.13
C VAL A 22 -35.46 6.92 6.05
N ARG A 23 -35.30 7.97 6.84
CA ARG A 23 -34.01 8.71 6.92
C ARG A 23 -32.86 7.84 7.47
N ALA A 24 -33.14 7.02 8.51
CA ALA A 24 -32.11 6.13 9.09
C ALA A 24 -31.68 5.02 8.12
N ARG A 25 -32.58 4.52 7.27
CA ARG A 25 -32.29 3.52 6.24
C ARG A 25 -31.65 4.10 4.98
N TYR A 26 -31.62 5.42 4.86
CA TYR A 26 -30.97 6.08 3.72
C TYR A 26 -29.46 5.86 3.77
N GLN A 27 -28.91 5.36 2.68
CA GLN A 27 -27.47 5.13 2.55
C GLN A 27 -26.93 5.91 1.36
N SER A 28 -25.86 6.67 1.60
CA SER A 28 -25.08 7.30 0.53
C SER A 28 -24.46 6.22 -0.37
N SER A 29 -24.25 6.53 -1.65
CA SER A 29 -23.43 5.71 -2.55
C SER A 29 -21.95 5.90 -2.30
N GLU A 30 -21.57 6.90 -1.52
CA GLU A 30 -20.20 7.22 -1.16
C GLU A 30 -19.87 6.64 0.22
N GLY A 31 -18.81 5.84 0.26
CA GLY A 31 -18.20 5.37 1.50
C GLY A 31 -17.23 6.41 2.03
N ARG A 32 -17.13 6.57 3.34
CA ARG A 32 -16.29 7.56 4.01
C ARG A 32 -15.30 6.89 4.95
N LEU A 33 -14.04 7.21 4.78
CA LEU A 33 -12.96 6.82 5.67
C LEU A 33 -12.59 7.99 6.55
N TYR A 34 -12.68 7.80 7.85
CA TYR A 34 -12.28 8.79 8.85
C TYR A 34 -10.95 8.41 9.49
N ASP A 35 -10.23 9.41 9.98
CA ASP A 35 -9.06 9.22 10.81
C ASP A 35 -9.44 8.79 12.23
N ARG A 36 -8.45 8.58 13.08
CA ARG A 36 -8.61 8.21 14.50
C ARG A 36 -9.32 9.26 15.36
N HIS A 37 -9.42 10.50 14.89
CA HIS A 37 -10.03 11.65 15.56
C HIS A 37 -11.39 12.02 14.98
N GLY A 38 -11.84 11.33 13.93
CA GLY A 38 -13.12 11.59 13.24
C GLY A 38 -13.01 12.59 12.08
N GLU A 39 -11.79 12.98 11.67
CA GLU A 39 -11.58 13.80 10.48
C GLU A 39 -11.74 12.97 9.20
N LEU A 40 -12.45 13.50 8.20
CA LEU A 40 -12.67 12.83 6.92
C LEU A 40 -11.35 12.77 6.11
N LEU A 41 -10.88 11.55 5.84
CA LEU A 41 -9.67 11.28 5.07
C LEU A 41 -9.94 10.97 3.60
N HIS A 42 -11.04 10.26 3.32
CA HIS A 42 -11.32 9.83 1.95
C HIS A 42 -12.80 9.54 1.72
N GLU A 43 -13.31 9.96 0.56
CA GLU A 43 -14.60 9.55 0.04
C GLU A 43 -14.39 8.66 -1.19
N LEU A 44 -15.09 7.53 -1.23
CA LEU A 44 -15.03 6.57 -2.32
C LEU A 44 -16.41 6.07 -2.68
N ARG A 45 -16.74 6.04 -3.97
CA ARG A 45 -17.99 5.46 -4.44
C ARG A 45 -18.01 3.94 -4.20
N VAL A 46 -18.95 3.48 -3.36
CA VAL A 46 -19.12 2.05 -3.01
C VAL A 46 -20.34 1.41 -3.69
N ASN A 47 -21.33 2.22 -4.07
CA ASN A 47 -22.49 1.76 -4.83
C ASN A 47 -22.45 2.31 -6.27
N LEU A 48 -22.21 1.40 -7.24
CA LEU A 48 -22.09 1.78 -8.66
C LEU A 48 -23.44 1.83 -9.42
N LYS A 49 -24.54 1.38 -8.80
CA LYS A 49 -25.85 1.34 -9.47
C LYS A 49 -26.59 2.68 -9.44
N GLN A 50 -26.30 3.50 -8.46
CA GLN A 50 -26.91 4.81 -8.28
C GLN A 50 -25.90 5.79 -7.69
N ARG A 51 -26.11 7.08 -7.92
CA ARG A 51 -25.29 8.14 -7.35
C ARG A 51 -26.12 8.93 -6.35
N ARG A 52 -25.96 8.61 -5.09
CA ARG A 52 -26.69 9.17 -3.96
C ARG A 52 -25.69 9.70 -2.94
N MET A 53 -25.77 10.99 -2.66
CA MET A 53 -24.91 11.64 -1.68
C MET A 53 -25.53 11.59 -0.28
N GLU A 54 -25.09 12.47 0.63
CA GLU A 54 -25.67 12.61 1.97
C GLU A 54 -27.12 13.09 1.93
N TRP A 55 -27.87 12.73 2.97
CA TRP A 55 -29.21 13.26 3.20
C TRP A 55 -29.12 14.75 3.55
N THR A 56 -29.87 15.58 2.83
CA THR A 56 -29.92 17.03 3.04
C THR A 56 -31.21 17.41 3.74
N ARG A 57 -31.12 18.20 4.81
CA ARG A 57 -32.28 18.73 5.52
C ARG A 57 -32.95 19.79 4.65
N LEU A 58 -34.25 19.98 4.87
CA LEU A 58 -35.01 20.95 4.09
C LEU A 58 -34.46 22.39 4.23
N ASP A 59 -34.01 22.76 5.44
CA ASP A 59 -33.41 24.07 5.74
C ASP A 59 -32.07 24.31 5.05
N ASP A 60 -31.40 23.23 4.60
CA ASP A 60 -30.12 23.28 3.87
C ASP A 60 -30.31 23.30 2.33
N ILE A 61 -31.55 23.53 1.87
CA ILE A 61 -31.89 23.59 0.44
C ILE A 61 -32.34 24.99 0.07
N SER A 62 -31.86 25.46 -1.10
CA SER A 62 -32.21 26.80 -1.62
C SER A 62 -33.73 27.02 -1.67
N PRO A 63 -34.25 28.12 -1.08
CA PRO A 63 -35.66 28.47 -1.17
C PRO A 63 -36.16 28.64 -2.61
N ALA A 64 -35.29 29.06 -3.51
CA ALA A 64 -35.60 29.16 -4.94
C ALA A 64 -35.88 27.77 -5.55
N PHE A 65 -35.12 26.77 -5.14
CA PHE A 65 -35.32 25.40 -5.60
C PHE A 65 -36.61 24.79 -5.03
N LEU A 66 -36.88 24.98 -3.74
CA LEU A 66 -38.15 24.51 -3.12
C LEU A 66 -39.34 25.12 -3.86
N SER A 67 -39.34 26.42 -4.10
CA SER A 67 -40.39 27.10 -4.85
C SER A 67 -40.56 26.58 -6.28
N ALA A 68 -39.43 26.32 -6.96
CA ALA A 68 -39.42 25.80 -8.32
C ALA A 68 -40.02 24.37 -8.37
N VAL A 69 -39.66 23.49 -7.45
CA VAL A 69 -40.16 22.12 -7.41
C VAL A 69 -41.65 22.09 -7.10
N ILE A 70 -42.11 22.83 -6.09
CA ILE A 70 -43.53 22.90 -5.73
C ILE A 70 -44.35 23.44 -6.92
N ARG A 71 -43.88 24.50 -7.58
CA ARG A 71 -44.56 25.04 -8.74
C ARG A 71 -44.56 24.09 -9.95
N ALA A 72 -43.50 23.34 -10.16
CA ALA A 72 -43.36 22.43 -11.30
C ALA A 72 -44.17 21.13 -11.12
N GLU A 73 -44.14 20.55 -9.93
CA GLU A 73 -44.66 19.21 -9.67
C GLU A 73 -46.03 19.21 -8.96
N ASP A 74 -46.26 20.13 -8.01
CA ASP A 74 -47.46 20.11 -7.17
C ASP A 74 -47.78 21.49 -6.60
N GLN A 75 -48.37 22.37 -7.45
CA GLN A 75 -48.55 23.78 -7.13
C GLN A 75 -49.36 24.02 -5.85
N ARG A 76 -50.24 23.11 -5.46
CA ARG A 76 -51.08 23.18 -4.28
C ARG A 76 -50.68 22.19 -3.19
N PHE A 77 -49.38 21.87 -3.14
CA PHE A 77 -48.84 20.88 -2.23
C PHE A 77 -49.29 21.07 -0.77
N TYR A 78 -49.30 22.31 -0.31
CA TYR A 78 -49.70 22.62 1.07
C TYR A 78 -51.22 22.65 1.31
N ASP A 79 -52.04 22.62 0.23
CA ASP A 79 -53.50 22.82 0.31
C ASP A 79 -54.31 21.51 0.27
N HIS A 80 -53.65 20.38 0.05
CA HIS A 80 -54.35 19.08 -0.04
C HIS A 80 -53.75 18.02 0.91
N ALA A 81 -54.47 16.94 1.20
CA ALA A 81 -54.05 15.82 2.04
C ALA A 81 -53.70 14.60 1.18
N GLY A 82 -52.58 14.67 0.43
CA GLY A 82 -52.02 13.59 -0.40
C GLY A 82 -52.59 13.49 -1.81
N ILE A 83 -53.80 13.93 -2.06
CA ILE A 83 -54.47 13.92 -3.38
C ILE A 83 -55.00 15.31 -3.69
N ASP A 84 -54.58 15.89 -4.80
CA ASP A 84 -55.19 17.09 -5.34
C ASP A 84 -56.39 16.75 -6.23
N TRP A 85 -57.56 16.71 -5.61
CA TRP A 85 -58.80 16.38 -6.31
C TRP A 85 -59.17 17.38 -7.41
N ARG A 86 -58.82 18.66 -7.27
CA ARG A 86 -59.05 19.69 -8.30
C ARG A 86 -58.16 19.46 -9.51
N ALA A 87 -56.88 19.15 -9.31
CA ALA A 87 -55.96 18.80 -10.39
C ALA A 87 -56.36 17.46 -11.07
N LEU A 88 -56.85 16.48 -10.28
CA LEU A 88 -57.30 15.22 -10.83
C LEU A 88 -58.52 15.39 -11.73
N LEU A 89 -59.55 16.14 -11.31
CA LEU A 89 -60.75 16.46 -12.13
C LEU A 89 -60.37 17.25 -13.39
N ALA A 90 -59.48 18.26 -13.26
CA ALA A 90 -59.01 19.02 -14.41
C ALA A 90 -58.25 18.20 -15.44
N SER A 91 -57.56 17.12 -14.99
CA SER A 91 -56.81 16.20 -15.88
C SER A 91 -57.72 15.29 -16.69
N LEU A 92 -58.97 15.03 -16.24
CA LEU A 92 -59.95 14.23 -16.98
C LEU A 92 -60.55 14.99 -18.18
N GLY A 93 -60.54 16.34 -18.16
CA GLY A 93 -61.02 17.22 -19.24
C GLY A 93 -59.95 17.74 -20.21
N SER A 94 -58.67 17.48 -19.96
CA SER A 94 -57.59 17.91 -20.81
C SER A 94 -56.86 16.70 -21.41
N GLU A 95 -56.74 16.61 -22.72
CA GLU A 95 -56.06 15.53 -23.48
C GLU A 95 -54.63 15.27 -22.94
N GLY A 96 -54.49 14.72 -21.72
CA GLY A 96 -53.27 14.19 -21.18
C GLY A 96 -52.09 15.13 -20.90
N THR A 97 -52.30 16.46 -20.95
CA THR A 97 -51.22 17.45 -20.85
C THR A 97 -50.87 17.89 -19.43
N ARG A 98 -51.74 17.65 -18.44
CA ARG A 98 -51.51 17.98 -17.02
C ARG A 98 -51.36 16.72 -16.17
N GLY A 99 -50.23 16.58 -15.48
CA GLY A 99 -50.02 15.52 -14.50
C GLY A 99 -50.83 15.73 -13.25
N ALA A 100 -51.62 14.74 -12.83
CA ALA A 100 -52.45 14.77 -11.60
C ALA A 100 -51.77 14.02 -10.44
N SER A 101 -50.47 13.72 -10.50
CA SER A 101 -49.74 13.04 -9.44
C SER A 101 -49.13 14.09 -8.50
N THR A 102 -49.42 13.98 -7.20
CA THR A 102 -48.85 14.86 -6.16
C THR A 102 -47.47 14.44 -5.75
N LEU A 103 -46.71 15.32 -5.05
CA LEU A 103 -45.44 14.98 -4.44
C LEU A 103 -45.55 13.79 -3.49
N SER A 104 -46.62 13.72 -2.69
CA SER A 104 -46.86 12.60 -1.77
C SER A 104 -47.08 11.26 -2.49
N MET A 105 -47.76 11.26 -3.65
CA MET A 105 -47.92 10.07 -4.50
C MET A 105 -46.61 9.61 -5.12
N GLN A 106 -45.77 10.56 -5.55
CA GLN A 106 -44.46 10.25 -6.09
C GLN A 106 -43.51 9.72 -5.01
N LEU A 107 -43.52 10.34 -3.81
CA LEU A 107 -42.76 9.88 -2.65
C LEU A 107 -43.11 8.45 -2.26
N ALA A 108 -44.46 8.15 -2.17
CA ALA A 108 -44.93 6.80 -1.86
C ALA A 108 -44.31 5.76 -2.81
N ALA A 109 -44.22 6.04 -4.11
CA ALA A 109 -43.60 5.16 -5.08
C ALA A 109 -42.04 5.11 -4.99
N HIS A 110 -41.39 6.08 -4.35
CA HIS A 110 -39.96 6.02 -4.05
C HIS A 110 -39.67 5.18 -2.80
N ILE A 111 -40.56 5.19 -1.81
CA ILE A 111 -40.45 4.41 -0.57
C ILE A 111 -40.80 2.95 -0.83
N ASP A 112 -41.90 2.70 -1.55
CA ASP A 112 -42.34 1.35 -1.91
C ASP A 112 -42.19 1.09 -3.42
N PRO A 113 -41.19 0.30 -3.83
CA PRO A 113 -40.93 -0.02 -5.24
C PRO A 113 -42.10 -0.76 -5.92
N THR A 114 -42.98 -1.43 -5.18
CA THR A 114 -44.15 -2.15 -5.73
C THR A 114 -45.17 -1.20 -6.36
N LEU A 115 -45.15 0.06 -5.92
CA LEU A 115 -46.00 1.13 -6.47
C LEU A 115 -45.41 1.78 -7.74
N LYS A 116 -44.22 1.37 -8.19
CA LYS A 116 -43.62 1.84 -9.46
C LYS A 116 -44.22 1.08 -10.63
N PRO A 117 -44.54 1.75 -11.76
CA PRO A 117 -45.02 1.06 -12.95
C PRO A 117 -43.89 0.19 -13.54
N ALA A 118 -44.23 -1.07 -13.84
CA ALA A 118 -43.29 -2.03 -14.47
C ALA A 118 -43.12 -1.78 -15.98
N GLY A 119 -42.62 -0.62 -16.38
CA GLY A 119 -42.21 -0.32 -17.77
C GLY A 119 -43.33 -0.04 -18.79
N ARG A 120 -44.62 -0.03 -18.38
CA ARG A 120 -45.80 0.27 -19.24
C ARG A 120 -46.60 1.46 -18.71
N ARG A 121 -47.57 1.96 -19.52
CA ARG A 121 -48.49 2.98 -19.05
C ARG A 121 -49.23 2.49 -17.80
N ARG A 122 -49.28 3.35 -16.75
CA ARG A 122 -49.92 3.06 -15.43
C ARG A 122 -51.37 2.68 -15.61
N GLY A 123 -51.75 1.51 -15.01
CA GLY A 123 -53.16 1.12 -14.84
C GLY A 123 -53.85 1.94 -13.74
N TRP A 124 -55.18 1.96 -13.75
CA TRP A 124 -55.98 2.64 -12.71
C TRP A 124 -55.75 2.04 -11.32
N SER A 125 -55.52 0.73 -11.21
CA SER A 125 -55.22 0.03 -9.95
C SER A 125 -53.93 0.49 -9.29
N GLU A 126 -52.85 0.65 -10.08
CA GLU A 126 -51.53 1.15 -9.63
C GLU A 126 -51.64 2.60 -9.14
N LYS A 127 -52.40 3.43 -9.86
CA LYS A 127 -52.66 4.82 -9.49
C LYS A 127 -53.47 4.90 -8.18
N TRP A 128 -54.47 4.02 -8.02
CA TRP A 128 -55.24 3.94 -6.80
C TRP A 128 -54.37 3.54 -5.60
N GLY A 129 -53.47 2.55 -5.73
CA GLY A 129 -52.51 2.18 -4.71
C GLY A 129 -51.65 3.34 -4.26
N GLN A 130 -51.08 4.13 -5.22
CA GLN A 130 -50.30 5.34 -4.93
C GLN A 130 -51.13 6.40 -4.19
N MET A 131 -52.40 6.59 -4.55
CA MET A 131 -53.32 7.54 -3.88
C MET A 131 -53.56 7.16 -2.42
N GLN A 132 -53.78 5.86 -2.13
CA GLN A 132 -53.98 5.38 -0.78
C GLN A 132 -52.70 5.52 0.06
N ALA A 133 -51.54 5.14 -0.50
CA ALA A 133 -50.25 5.31 0.15
C ALA A 133 -49.92 6.80 0.44
N ALA A 134 -50.23 7.70 -0.49
CA ALA A 134 -50.05 9.15 -0.29
C ALA A 134 -50.93 9.69 0.86
N ARG A 135 -52.17 9.22 0.97
CA ARG A 135 -53.05 9.61 2.10
C ARG A 135 -52.52 9.09 3.45
N THR A 136 -51.94 7.88 3.46
CA THR A 136 -51.34 7.32 4.68
C THR A 136 -50.07 8.12 5.07
N LEU A 137 -49.23 8.48 4.11
CA LEU A 137 -48.08 9.36 4.37
C LEU A 137 -48.50 10.69 4.98
N GLU A 138 -49.45 11.39 4.39
CA GLU A 138 -49.97 12.69 4.87
C GLU A 138 -50.64 12.66 6.23
N LYS A 139 -51.08 11.48 6.70
CA LYS A 139 -51.56 11.32 8.07
C LYS A 139 -50.47 11.24 9.11
N ASN A 140 -49.31 10.72 8.73
CA ASN A 140 -48.24 10.38 9.64
C ASN A 140 -47.04 11.33 9.56
N TRP A 141 -46.88 12.05 8.42
CA TRP A 141 -45.76 12.94 8.15
C TRP A 141 -46.22 14.36 7.89
N SER A 142 -45.46 15.34 8.35
CA SER A 142 -45.67 16.73 7.99
C SER A 142 -45.34 16.98 6.51
N LYS A 143 -45.86 18.05 5.95
CA LYS A 143 -45.53 18.50 4.58
C LYS A 143 -44.04 18.70 4.37
N ASN A 144 -43.34 19.26 5.35
CA ASN A 144 -41.91 19.50 5.28
C ASN A 144 -41.12 18.17 5.26
N GLU A 145 -41.53 17.16 6.06
CA GLU A 145 -40.92 15.82 6.04
C GLU A 145 -41.13 15.13 4.69
N ILE A 146 -42.33 15.25 4.10
CA ILE A 146 -42.63 14.70 2.77
C ILE A 146 -41.78 15.36 1.72
N LEU A 147 -41.65 16.69 1.71
CA LEU A 147 -40.84 17.42 0.76
C LEU A 147 -39.34 17.09 0.92
N GLU A 148 -38.84 17.06 2.15
CA GLU A 148 -37.45 16.69 2.45
C GLU A 148 -37.13 15.27 1.93
N ALA A 149 -37.95 14.29 2.26
CA ALA A 149 -37.76 12.92 1.80
C ALA A 149 -37.83 12.80 0.27
N TYR A 150 -38.77 13.47 -0.35
CA TYR A 150 -38.92 13.50 -1.80
C TYR A 150 -37.66 13.99 -2.49
N LEU A 151 -37.14 15.15 -2.07
CA LEU A 151 -35.95 15.77 -2.66
C LEU A 151 -34.67 14.93 -2.46
N ASN A 152 -34.62 14.11 -1.43
CA ASN A 152 -33.51 13.18 -1.22
C ASN A 152 -33.64 11.86 -1.99
N LEU A 153 -34.86 11.45 -2.37
CA LEU A 153 -35.11 10.15 -3.00
C LEU A 153 -35.41 10.23 -4.51
N VAL A 154 -35.77 11.40 -5.03
CA VAL A 154 -36.06 11.59 -6.45
C VAL A 154 -34.84 11.45 -7.34
N THR A 155 -35.00 10.90 -8.54
CA THR A 155 -33.96 10.80 -9.56
C THR A 155 -34.01 12.00 -10.49
N PHE A 156 -32.85 12.63 -10.76
CA PHE A 156 -32.75 13.82 -11.60
C PHE A 156 -32.30 13.49 -13.03
N ARG A 157 -31.05 13.05 -13.22
CA ARG A 157 -30.49 12.74 -14.53
C ARG A 157 -29.54 11.56 -14.45
N GLY A 158 -29.69 10.58 -15.36
CA GLY A 158 -28.86 9.40 -15.36
C GLY A 158 -28.93 8.69 -13.99
N GLU A 159 -27.80 8.56 -13.35
CA GLU A 159 -27.67 7.90 -12.04
C GLU A 159 -27.84 8.83 -10.82
N LEU A 160 -27.97 10.15 -11.04
CA LEU A 160 -28.06 11.15 -9.96
C LEU A 160 -29.40 11.02 -9.21
N GLN A 161 -29.33 10.66 -7.94
CA GLN A 161 -30.46 10.55 -7.03
C GLN A 161 -30.29 11.46 -5.82
N GLY A 162 -31.32 12.23 -5.52
CA GLY A 162 -31.32 13.23 -4.45
C GLY A 162 -30.73 14.58 -4.89
N VAL A 163 -31.20 15.63 -4.22
CA VAL A 163 -30.84 17.03 -4.53
C VAL A 163 -29.35 17.29 -4.43
N THR A 164 -28.68 16.71 -3.42
CA THR A 164 -27.23 16.89 -3.23
C THR A 164 -26.42 16.32 -4.39
N ALA A 165 -26.77 15.10 -4.85
CA ALA A 165 -26.10 14.50 -6.00
C ALA A 165 -26.34 15.32 -7.28
N ALA A 166 -27.54 15.83 -7.48
CA ALA A 166 -27.89 16.65 -8.64
C ALA A 166 -27.19 18.02 -8.62
N SER A 167 -27.23 18.72 -7.48
CA SER A 167 -26.61 20.04 -7.30
C SER A 167 -25.09 19.98 -7.48
N ARG A 168 -24.43 19.04 -6.80
CA ARG A 168 -22.96 18.86 -6.90
C ARG A 168 -22.54 18.31 -8.27
N GLY A 169 -23.31 17.36 -8.81
CA GLY A 169 -22.96 16.70 -10.06
C GLY A 169 -23.12 17.56 -11.29
N LEU A 170 -24.09 18.49 -11.32
CA LEU A 170 -24.38 19.34 -12.46
C LEU A 170 -23.82 20.77 -12.32
N PHE A 171 -23.71 21.29 -11.08
CA PHE A 171 -23.32 22.68 -10.84
C PHE A 171 -22.12 22.84 -9.89
N ASP A 172 -21.58 21.76 -9.34
CA ASP A 172 -20.48 21.76 -8.34
C ASP A 172 -20.78 22.64 -7.11
N LYS A 173 -22.08 22.67 -6.69
CA LYS A 173 -22.59 23.49 -5.59
C LYS A 173 -23.31 22.63 -4.54
N GLN A 174 -23.30 23.11 -3.29
CA GLN A 174 -24.21 22.57 -2.26
C GLN A 174 -25.67 22.96 -2.58
N PRO A 175 -26.67 22.17 -2.14
CA PRO A 175 -28.09 22.47 -2.39
C PRO A 175 -28.54 23.85 -1.90
N SER A 176 -27.96 24.37 -0.82
CA SER A 176 -28.22 25.72 -0.31
C SER A 176 -27.71 26.83 -1.21
N GLY A 177 -26.66 26.54 -2.03
CA GLY A 177 -26.04 27.51 -2.93
C GLY A 177 -26.63 27.57 -4.34
N LEU A 178 -27.73 26.84 -4.62
CA LEU A 178 -28.40 26.87 -5.91
C LEU A 178 -29.04 28.26 -6.14
N ASP A 179 -28.69 28.90 -7.26
CA ASP A 179 -29.35 30.10 -7.69
C ASP A 179 -30.70 29.80 -8.38
N GLN A 180 -31.43 30.86 -8.77
CA GLN A 180 -32.75 30.74 -9.41
C GLN A 180 -32.68 29.94 -10.72
N THR A 181 -31.67 30.21 -11.56
CA THR A 181 -31.48 29.53 -12.85
C THR A 181 -31.24 28.03 -12.66
N GLU A 182 -30.31 27.69 -11.80
CA GLU A 182 -29.96 26.27 -11.48
C GLU A 182 -31.14 25.55 -10.85
N SER A 183 -31.88 26.25 -9.98
CA SER A 183 -33.10 25.73 -9.32
C SER A 183 -34.17 25.38 -10.34
N LEU A 184 -34.41 26.22 -11.35
CA LEU A 184 -35.38 25.99 -12.43
C LEU A 184 -34.95 24.79 -13.29
N VAL A 185 -33.68 24.67 -13.63
CA VAL A 185 -33.15 23.56 -14.43
C VAL A 185 -33.34 22.23 -13.68
N LEU A 186 -32.99 22.18 -12.38
CA LEU A 186 -33.16 20.98 -11.58
C LEU A 186 -34.63 20.59 -11.41
N ALA A 187 -35.51 21.54 -11.16
CA ALA A 187 -36.95 21.28 -11.02
C ALA A 187 -37.54 20.67 -12.30
N VAL A 188 -37.13 21.14 -13.49
CA VAL A 188 -37.57 20.57 -14.78
C VAL A 188 -37.01 19.18 -15.01
N LEU A 189 -35.79 18.89 -14.57
CA LEU A 189 -35.16 17.57 -14.72
C LEU A 189 -35.87 16.49 -13.92
N ILE A 190 -36.52 16.79 -12.82
CA ILE A 190 -37.30 15.83 -12.04
C ILE A 190 -38.33 15.15 -12.93
N ARG A 191 -39.08 15.93 -13.69
CA ARG A 191 -40.15 15.43 -14.57
C ARG A 191 -39.62 14.79 -15.85
N SER A 192 -38.48 15.21 -16.33
CA SER A 192 -37.90 14.78 -17.60
C SER A 192 -36.39 14.59 -17.51
N PRO A 193 -35.89 13.56 -16.79
CA PRO A 193 -34.48 13.39 -16.50
C PRO A 193 -33.57 13.34 -17.74
N ASN A 194 -34.07 12.78 -18.84
CA ASN A 194 -33.30 12.55 -20.06
C ASN A 194 -33.65 13.53 -21.22
N ALA A 195 -34.37 14.62 -20.90
CA ALA A 195 -34.67 15.64 -21.91
C ALA A 195 -33.40 16.32 -22.45
N SER A 196 -33.46 16.75 -23.71
CA SER A 196 -32.35 17.52 -24.31
C SER A 196 -32.17 18.84 -23.60
N PRO A 197 -30.95 19.41 -23.60
CA PRO A 197 -30.66 20.71 -22.97
C PRO A 197 -31.60 21.81 -23.42
N LEU A 198 -31.92 21.86 -24.72
CA LEU A 198 -32.85 22.85 -25.29
C LEU A 198 -34.24 22.72 -24.68
N ARG A 199 -34.81 21.53 -24.61
CA ARG A 199 -36.14 21.31 -24.00
C ARG A 199 -36.17 21.60 -22.51
N VAL A 200 -35.06 21.35 -21.79
CA VAL A 200 -34.93 21.69 -20.38
C VAL A 200 -34.92 23.19 -20.20
N SER A 201 -34.13 23.94 -21.00
CA SER A 201 -34.05 25.40 -20.91
C SER A 201 -35.36 26.06 -21.26
N GLU A 202 -36.06 25.66 -22.33
CA GLU A 202 -37.38 26.17 -22.69
C GLU A 202 -38.39 26.06 -21.55
N ARG A 203 -38.47 24.85 -20.93
CA ARG A 203 -39.38 24.61 -19.81
C ARG A 203 -38.98 25.36 -18.55
N ALA A 204 -37.67 25.50 -18.29
CA ALA A 204 -37.17 26.28 -17.17
C ALA A 204 -37.47 27.78 -17.31
N CYS A 205 -37.39 28.33 -18.51
CA CYS A 205 -37.81 29.70 -18.80
C CYS A 205 -39.30 29.93 -18.51
N VAL A 206 -40.15 29.03 -18.99
CA VAL A 206 -41.60 29.09 -18.73
C VAL A 206 -41.91 28.99 -17.22
N LEU A 207 -41.21 28.11 -16.53
CA LEU A 207 -41.35 27.92 -15.07
C LEU A 207 -40.92 29.20 -14.33
N GLY A 208 -39.79 29.80 -14.72
CA GLY A 208 -39.25 31.04 -14.14
C GLY A 208 -40.20 32.22 -14.30
N ALA A 209 -40.77 32.38 -15.48
CA ALA A 209 -41.81 33.41 -15.72
C ALA A 209 -43.05 33.20 -14.80
N GLY A 210 -43.46 31.93 -14.61
CA GLY A 210 -44.59 31.59 -13.70
C GLY A 210 -44.28 31.86 -12.23
N LEU A 211 -43.01 31.92 -11.82
CA LEU A 211 -42.55 32.22 -10.47
C LEU A 211 -42.16 33.70 -10.31
N ARG A 212 -42.19 34.47 -11.38
CA ARG A 212 -41.69 35.89 -11.45
C ARG A 212 -40.23 36.00 -11.04
N PHE A 213 -39.43 34.99 -11.35
CA PHE A 213 -37.96 35.07 -11.19
C PHE A 213 -37.40 35.97 -12.32
N PRO A 214 -36.44 36.86 -12.02
CA PRO A 214 -35.77 37.67 -13.04
C PRO A 214 -34.76 36.77 -13.82
N VAL A 215 -35.27 35.99 -14.77
CA VAL A 215 -34.46 35.01 -15.53
C VAL A 215 -34.25 35.50 -16.95
N ASP A 216 -32.96 35.63 -17.34
CA ASP A 216 -32.55 35.81 -18.72
C ASP A 216 -32.50 34.45 -19.43
N CYS A 217 -33.44 34.21 -20.36
CA CYS A 217 -33.55 32.92 -21.03
C CYS A 217 -32.34 32.54 -21.91
N PRO A 218 -31.68 33.45 -22.65
CA PRO A 218 -30.44 33.12 -23.33
C PRO A 218 -29.33 32.64 -22.41
N SER A 219 -29.09 33.32 -21.28
CA SER A 219 -28.12 32.90 -20.26
C SER A 219 -28.50 31.58 -19.61
N LEU A 220 -29.79 31.36 -19.29
CA LEU A 220 -30.28 30.10 -18.78
C LEU A 220 -30.01 28.97 -19.77
N THR A 221 -30.23 29.18 -21.07
CA THR A 221 -29.98 28.16 -22.10
C THR A 221 -28.50 27.80 -22.17
N ALA A 222 -27.61 28.79 -22.21
CA ALA A 222 -26.17 28.55 -22.22
C ALA A 222 -25.68 27.76 -21.00
N ARG A 223 -26.14 28.12 -19.79
CA ARG A 223 -25.81 27.42 -18.56
C ARG A 223 -26.37 25.96 -18.53
N THR A 224 -27.60 25.79 -19.03
CA THR A 224 -28.23 24.47 -19.14
C THR A 224 -27.43 23.55 -20.08
N GLU A 225 -27.03 24.07 -21.23
CA GLU A 225 -26.19 23.34 -22.18
C GLU A 225 -24.86 22.96 -21.58
N GLN A 226 -24.17 23.86 -20.91
CA GLN A 226 -22.91 23.61 -20.23
C GLN A 226 -23.07 22.51 -19.16
N ALA A 227 -24.07 22.62 -18.28
CA ALA A 227 -24.30 21.66 -17.20
C ALA A 227 -24.68 20.26 -17.70
N LEU A 228 -25.50 20.16 -18.77
CA LEU A 228 -26.03 18.88 -19.24
C LEU A 228 -25.19 18.20 -20.33
N ARG A 229 -24.27 18.91 -21.00
CA ARG A 229 -23.31 18.33 -21.97
C ARG A 229 -22.04 17.84 -21.30
N THR A 230 -21.66 18.42 -20.15
CA THR A 230 -20.47 18.01 -19.41
C THR A 230 -20.70 16.68 -18.70
N ALA A 231 -19.71 15.80 -18.75
CA ALA A 231 -19.77 14.55 -17.97
C ALA A 231 -19.87 14.88 -16.48
N VAL A 232 -20.81 14.25 -15.78
CA VAL A 232 -20.99 14.43 -14.33
C VAL A 232 -19.75 13.99 -13.59
N ARG A 233 -19.07 14.94 -12.94
CA ARG A 233 -17.88 14.67 -12.12
C ARG A 233 -18.13 15.14 -10.69
N LEU A 234 -18.49 14.19 -9.82
CA LEU A 234 -18.55 14.46 -8.39
C LEU A 234 -17.14 14.35 -7.80
N ARG A 235 -16.58 15.47 -7.38
CA ARG A 235 -15.29 15.52 -6.70
C ARG A 235 -15.46 15.05 -5.25
N PRO A 236 -14.61 14.14 -4.75
CA PRO A 236 -14.64 13.77 -3.34
C PRO A 236 -14.23 14.96 -2.47
N HIS A 237 -14.81 15.08 -1.27
CA HIS A 237 -14.41 16.11 -0.31
C HIS A 237 -13.00 15.88 0.25
N ALA A 238 -12.56 14.64 0.32
CA ALA A 238 -11.24 14.26 0.76
C ALA A 238 -10.71 13.08 -0.05
N ALA A 239 -9.39 13.07 -0.35
CA ALA A 239 -8.72 12.09 -1.19
C ALA A 239 -7.33 11.69 -0.65
N ASP A 240 -7.14 11.67 0.68
CA ASP A 240 -5.84 11.51 1.31
C ASP A 240 -5.38 10.04 1.43
N ALA A 241 -6.31 9.08 1.45
CA ALA A 241 -6.00 7.67 1.67
C ALA A 241 -6.75 6.73 0.70
N PRO A 242 -6.54 6.84 -0.64
CA PRO A 242 -7.33 6.11 -1.64
C PRO A 242 -7.17 4.59 -1.56
N HIS A 243 -5.96 4.09 -1.31
CA HIS A 243 -5.67 2.65 -1.28
C HIS A 243 -6.29 1.99 -0.04
N LEU A 244 -6.12 2.60 1.14
CA LEU A 244 -6.72 2.08 2.37
C LEU A 244 -8.25 2.19 2.33
N ALA A 245 -8.81 3.27 1.77
CA ALA A 245 -10.25 3.41 1.59
C ALA A 245 -10.84 2.29 0.74
N ARG A 246 -10.22 1.95 -0.40
CA ARG A 246 -10.64 0.81 -1.24
C ARG A 246 -10.56 -0.54 -0.51
N ARG A 247 -9.62 -0.68 0.43
CA ARG A 247 -9.48 -1.90 1.24
C ARG A 247 -10.59 -2.02 2.28
N LEU A 248 -10.91 -0.93 2.98
CA LEU A 248 -11.80 -0.93 4.13
C LEU A 248 -13.27 -0.70 3.79
N LEU A 249 -13.55 0.12 2.77
CA LEU A 249 -14.91 0.45 2.33
C LEU A 249 -15.40 -0.58 1.30
N LYS A 250 -15.75 -1.77 1.77
CA LYS A 250 -16.27 -2.87 0.92
C LYS A 250 -17.71 -3.20 1.25
N GLY A 251 -18.50 -3.49 0.21
CA GLY A 251 -19.86 -3.96 0.35
C GLY A 251 -20.78 -2.89 0.90
N LYS A 252 -21.47 -3.17 2.03
CA LYS A 252 -22.43 -2.26 2.65
C LYS A 252 -21.84 -1.27 3.66
N GLN A 253 -20.51 -1.33 3.89
CA GLN A 253 -19.85 -0.39 4.80
C GLN A 253 -19.70 0.97 4.14
N THR A 254 -20.50 1.93 4.59
CA THR A 254 -20.48 3.31 4.10
C THR A 254 -19.69 4.25 5.00
N SER A 255 -19.22 3.78 6.17
CA SER A 255 -18.44 4.59 7.12
C SER A 255 -17.48 3.70 7.90
N VAL A 256 -16.18 4.06 7.92
CA VAL A 256 -15.15 3.37 8.68
C VAL A 256 -14.24 4.40 9.35
N THR A 257 -14.00 4.24 10.64
CA THR A 257 -12.94 4.98 11.36
C THR A 257 -11.68 4.13 11.38
N SER A 258 -10.61 4.67 10.78
CA SER A 258 -9.29 4.06 10.77
C SER A 258 -8.44 4.48 11.96
N THR A 259 -7.26 3.87 12.10
CA THR A 259 -6.23 4.27 13.06
C THR A 259 -5.28 5.33 12.52
N LEU A 260 -5.46 5.77 11.27
CA LEU A 260 -4.63 6.81 10.66
C LEU A 260 -4.73 8.13 11.42
N ASP A 261 -3.65 8.89 11.38
CA ASP A 261 -3.61 10.30 11.79
C ASP A 261 -3.62 11.17 10.53
N ALA A 262 -4.63 12.02 10.36
CA ALA A 262 -4.83 12.81 9.15
C ALA A 262 -3.65 13.73 8.85
N ARG A 263 -3.05 14.35 9.87
CA ARG A 263 -1.91 15.24 9.72
C ARG A 263 -0.67 14.49 9.24
N LEU A 264 -0.39 13.34 9.87
CA LEU A 264 0.72 12.47 9.47
C LEU A 264 0.51 11.90 8.06
N GLN A 265 -0.70 11.47 7.73
CA GLN A 265 -1.05 10.93 6.42
C GLN A 265 -0.76 11.93 5.28
N ARG A 266 -1.21 13.18 5.44
CA ARG A 266 -0.96 14.24 4.45
C ARG A 266 0.52 14.59 4.35
N TYR A 267 1.20 14.72 5.49
CA TYR A 267 2.63 14.99 5.53
C TYR A 267 3.42 13.87 4.83
N ALA A 268 3.12 12.63 5.18
CA ALA A 268 3.76 11.45 4.61
C ALA A 268 3.60 11.39 3.08
N ARG A 269 2.38 11.66 2.58
CA ARG A 269 2.14 11.73 1.14
C ARG A 269 2.92 12.86 0.48
N ALA A 270 2.96 14.05 1.08
CA ALA A 270 3.67 15.19 0.54
C ALA A 270 5.18 14.95 0.43
N VAL A 271 5.79 14.37 1.49
CA VAL A 271 7.22 14.01 1.49
C VAL A 271 7.53 12.96 0.43
N LEU A 272 6.68 11.94 0.28
CA LEU A 272 6.87 10.91 -0.76
C LEU A 272 6.81 11.50 -2.17
N VAL A 273 5.78 12.32 -2.47
CA VAL A 273 5.62 12.96 -3.78
C VAL A 273 6.81 13.87 -4.08
N HIS A 274 7.23 14.68 -3.11
CA HIS A 274 8.40 15.55 -3.26
C HIS A 274 9.67 14.77 -3.59
N GLN A 275 9.91 13.64 -2.93
CA GLN A 275 11.06 12.78 -3.22
C GLN A 275 10.96 12.18 -4.63
N LEU A 276 9.79 11.69 -5.02
CA LEU A 276 9.59 11.13 -6.37
C LEU A 276 9.81 12.19 -7.46
N ASP A 277 9.34 13.41 -7.24
CA ASP A 277 9.60 14.53 -8.16
C ASP A 277 11.11 14.85 -8.24
N THR A 278 11.83 14.79 -7.12
CA THR A 278 13.27 15.06 -7.04
C THR A 278 14.09 14.04 -7.84
N ILE A 279 13.71 12.75 -7.79
CA ILE A 279 14.44 11.65 -8.44
C ILE A 279 13.75 11.17 -9.74
N GLY A 280 12.74 11.89 -10.24
CA GLY A 280 11.97 11.47 -11.42
C GLY A 280 12.79 11.31 -12.70
N ALA A 281 13.86 12.13 -12.86
CA ALA A 281 14.80 12.02 -13.98
C ALA A 281 15.55 10.67 -14.01
N GLN A 282 15.58 9.93 -12.91
CA GLN A 282 16.24 8.63 -12.75
C GLN A 282 15.32 7.44 -13.08
N ARG A 283 14.28 7.66 -13.87
CA ARG A 283 13.27 6.65 -14.24
C ARG A 283 12.57 6.03 -13.03
N VAL A 284 12.17 6.87 -12.09
CA VAL A 284 11.39 6.48 -10.91
C VAL A 284 10.01 7.11 -11.01
N SER A 285 8.96 6.31 -10.89
CA SER A 285 7.59 6.81 -11.04
C SER A 285 6.74 6.64 -9.79
N GLU A 286 7.08 5.70 -8.90
CA GLU A 286 6.19 5.30 -7.83
C GLU A 286 6.92 5.08 -6.49
N GLY A 287 6.16 5.18 -5.42
CA GLY A 287 6.64 4.90 -4.07
C GLY A 287 5.50 4.61 -3.12
N ALA A 288 5.82 3.96 -2.03
CA ALA A 288 4.87 3.66 -0.96
C ALA A 288 5.52 3.84 0.41
N LEU A 289 4.70 4.13 1.39
CA LEU A 289 5.16 4.18 2.78
C LEU A 289 4.09 3.71 3.76
N LEU A 290 4.58 3.21 4.89
CA LEU A 290 3.77 2.73 6.00
C LEU A 290 4.40 3.15 7.32
N VAL A 291 3.59 3.72 8.21
CA VAL A 291 3.98 4.09 9.58
C VAL A 291 3.11 3.34 10.57
N VAL A 292 3.74 2.66 11.52
CA VAL A 292 3.05 1.83 12.52
C VAL A 292 3.56 2.18 13.93
N ASP A 293 2.66 2.26 14.89
CA ASP A 293 3.00 2.32 16.32
C ASP A 293 3.45 0.95 16.81
N ASN A 294 4.63 0.90 17.44
CA ASN A 294 5.23 -0.38 17.84
C ASN A 294 4.41 -1.11 18.90
N ALA A 295 3.88 -0.41 19.87
CA ALA A 295 3.20 -1.01 21.01
C ALA A 295 1.82 -1.56 20.62
N SER A 296 1.01 -0.74 19.94
CA SER A 296 -0.37 -1.10 19.60
C SER A 296 -0.51 -1.87 18.29
N GLY A 297 0.43 -1.69 17.35
CA GLY A 297 0.29 -2.18 15.96
C GLY A 297 -0.66 -1.34 15.11
N GLU A 298 -1.15 -0.21 15.62
CA GLU A 298 -2.00 0.69 14.87
C GLU A 298 -1.24 1.32 13.69
N VAL A 299 -1.88 1.32 12.53
CA VAL A 299 -1.36 2.01 11.34
C VAL A 299 -1.65 3.50 11.46
N LEU A 300 -0.60 4.32 11.44
CA LEU A 300 -0.72 5.78 11.60
C LEU A 300 -0.70 6.51 10.25
N ALA A 301 -0.03 5.96 9.23
CA ALA A 301 -0.06 6.44 7.86
C ALA A 301 0.04 5.27 6.87
N TRP A 302 -0.71 5.37 5.75
CA TRP A 302 -0.75 4.38 4.67
C TRP A 302 -0.78 5.10 3.34
N VAL A 303 0.34 5.13 2.64
CA VAL A 303 0.44 5.70 1.29
C VAL A 303 0.84 4.59 0.32
N GLY A 304 -0.11 4.13 -0.48
CA GLY A 304 0.09 3.00 -1.38
C GLY A 304 0.59 3.37 -2.78
N GLY A 305 0.80 4.66 -3.05
CA GLY A 305 1.32 5.17 -4.32
C GLY A 305 1.46 6.68 -4.30
N GLY A 306 2.39 7.22 -5.09
CA GLY A 306 2.60 8.67 -5.25
C GLY A 306 1.60 9.33 -6.21
N GLY A 307 1.10 8.59 -7.18
CA GLY A 307 0.27 9.07 -8.29
C GLY A 307 -1.19 8.64 -8.23
N VAL A 308 -1.80 8.53 -9.42
CA VAL A 308 -3.21 8.15 -9.63
C VAL A 308 -3.43 6.65 -9.76
N SER A 309 -2.39 5.85 -9.65
CA SER A 309 -2.46 4.39 -9.78
C SER A 309 -3.41 3.77 -8.76
N HIS A 310 -4.07 2.68 -9.18
CA HIS A 310 -4.91 1.87 -8.31
C HIS A 310 -4.13 0.76 -7.58
N VAL A 311 -2.87 0.55 -7.93
CA VAL A 311 -1.99 -0.44 -7.29
C VAL A 311 -1.63 0.05 -5.89
N ASP A 312 -1.86 -0.79 -4.90
CA ASP A 312 -1.45 -0.53 -3.51
C ASP A 312 -0.07 -1.16 -3.27
N ALA A 313 0.99 -0.38 -3.41
CA ALA A 313 2.36 -0.86 -3.24
C ALA A 313 2.73 -1.19 -1.78
N VAL A 314 1.91 -0.78 -0.80
CA VAL A 314 2.09 -1.27 0.57
C VAL A 314 1.83 -2.79 0.64
N ARG A 315 0.99 -3.31 -0.26
CA ARG A 315 0.62 -4.73 -0.32
C ARG A 315 1.16 -5.50 -1.52
N ALA A 316 1.57 -4.79 -2.56
CA ALA A 316 2.11 -5.44 -3.75
C ALA A 316 3.41 -6.20 -3.40
N PRO A 317 3.55 -7.46 -3.85
CA PRO A 317 4.77 -8.23 -3.64
C PRO A 317 5.90 -7.64 -4.49
N ARG A 318 7.07 -7.44 -3.87
CA ARG A 318 8.29 -6.91 -4.48
C ARG A 318 9.51 -7.59 -3.91
N GLN A 319 10.60 -7.71 -4.68
CA GLN A 319 11.83 -8.32 -4.18
C GLN A 319 12.38 -7.54 -2.98
N ALA A 320 12.63 -8.27 -1.90
CA ALA A 320 13.02 -7.70 -0.61
C ALA A 320 14.43 -7.09 -0.61
N GLY A 321 15.34 -7.59 -1.45
CA GLY A 321 16.74 -7.23 -1.40
C GLY A 321 17.34 -7.45 0.00
N SER A 322 18.30 -6.63 0.36
CA SER A 322 19.02 -6.75 1.64
C SER A 322 18.19 -6.52 2.91
N THR A 323 16.90 -6.22 2.79
CA THR A 323 16.04 -6.02 3.98
C THR A 323 15.78 -7.30 4.76
N LEU A 324 16.01 -8.48 4.20
CA LEU A 324 15.86 -9.76 4.90
C LEU A 324 17.10 -10.16 5.71
N LYS A 325 18.27 -9.57 5.47
CA LYS A 325 19.51 -9.91 6.18
C LYS A 325 19.41 -9.84 7.72
N PRO A 326 18.75 -8.86 8.34
CA PRO A 326 18.60 -8.82 9.78
C PRO A 326 18.00 -10.11 10.37
N PHE A 327 17.04 -10.71 9.68
CA PHE A 327 16.36 -11.93 10.14
C PHE A 327 17.22 -13.19 9.95
N LEU A 328 18.08 -13.21 8.94
CA LEU A 328 19.07 -14.25 8.73
C LEU A 328 20.11 -14.25 9.87
N TYR A 329 20.71 -13.10 10.15
CA TYR A 329 21.69 -12.97 11.22
C TYR A 329 21.05 -13.15 12.62
N GLN A 330 19.81 -12.71 12.79
CA GLN A 330 19.05 -12.95 14.01
C GLN A 330 18.91 -14.46 14.29
N LEU A 331 18.55 -15.23 13.26
CA LEU A 331 18.40 -16.67 13.36
C LEU A 331 19.76 -17.37 13.64
N ALA A 332 20.85 -16.90 13.01
CA ALA A 332 22.20 -17.41 13.25
C ALA A 332 22.64 -17.18 14.70
N ILE A 333 22.38 -15.99 15.27
CA ILE A 333 22.71 -15.66 16.66
C ILE A 333 21.80 -16.43 17.63
N GLU A 334 20.50 -16.49 17.38
CA GLU A 334 19.54 -17.25 18.20
C GLU A 334 19.92 -18.72 18.32
N LYS A 335 20.34 -19.34 17.20
CA LYS A 335 20.82 -20.71 17.16
C LYS A 335 22.25 -20.89 17.69
N ARG A 336 22.90 -19.81 18.15
CA ARG A 336 24.29 -19.79 18.64
C ARG A 336 25.31 -20.29 17.60
N LEU A 337 25.00 -20.19 16.31
CA LEU A 337 25.90 -20.50 15.21
C LEU A 337 26.94 -19.40 15.01
N LEU A 338 26.54 -18.16 15.25
CA LEU A 338 27.36 -16.96 15.16
C LEU A 338 27.10 -16.05 16.36
N THR A 339 28.07 -15.16 16.63
CA THR A 339 27.94 -14.02 17.53
C THR A 339 28.12 -12.74 16.72
N ALA A 340 27.86 -11.56 17.28
CA ALA A 340 28.13 -10.30 16.62
C ALA A 340 29.62 -10.07 16.30
N ALA A 341 30.52 -10.70 17.06
CA ALA A 341 31.98 -10.67 16.85
C ALA A 341 32.50 -11.79 15.92
N SER A 342 31.68 -12.78 15.55
CA SER A 342 32.13 -13.86 14.66
C SER A 342 32.66 -13.32 13.35
N VAL A 343 33.78 -13.89 12.89
CA VAL A 343 34.46 -13.48 11.65
C VAL A 343 33.81 -14.14 10.45
N LEU A 344 33.55 -13.37 9.44
CA LEU A 344 33.10 -13.80 8.13
C LEU A 344 34.10 -13.34 7.07
N ASP A 345 34.28 -14.14 6.04
CA ASP A 345 35.16 -13.84 4.94
C ASP A 345 34.37 -13.19 3.79
N ASP A 346 34.66 -11.91 3.49
CA ASP A 346 34.13 -11.17 2.34
C ASP A 346 35.14 -11.27 1.18
N SER A 347 35.35 -12.47 0.68
CA SER A 347 36.13 -12.76 -0.52
C SER A 347 35.27 -13.45 -1.57
N PRO A 348 35.72 -13.52 -2.84
CA PRO A 348 34.98 -14.16 -3.92
C PRO A 348 34.43 -15.54 -3.51
N LEU A 349 33.16 -15.78 -3.82
CA LEU A 349 32.46 -17.00 -3.45
C LEU A 349 31.73 -17.57 -4.67
N SER A 350 31.87 -18.88 -4.84
CA SER A 350 31.15 -19.64 -5.87
C SER A 350 30.51 -20.86 -5.21
N LEU A 351 29.20 -21.00 -5.35
CA LEU A 351 28.44 -22.10 -4.74
C LEU A 351 27.74 -22.90 -5.81
N ALA A 352 27.86 -24.23 -5.74
CA ALA A 352 27.01 -25.10 -6.56
C ALA A 352 25.56 -24.98 -6.11
N SER A 353 24.65 -24.79 -7.03
CA SER A 353 23.20 -24.81 -6.80
C SER A 353 22.54 -25.80 -7.74
N THR A 354 21.27 -26.11 -7.51
CA THR A 354 20.48 -27.00 -8.37
C THR A 354 20.31 -26.45 -9.81
N THR A 355 20.45 -25.15 -9.98
CA THR A 355 20.32 -24.44 -11.28
C THR A 355 21.64 -24.06 -11.93
N GLY A 356 22.77 -24.44 -11.31
CA GLY A 356 24.12 -24.10 -11.81
C GLY A 356 25.00 -23.44 -10.74
N LEU A 357 25.99 -22.69 -11.17
CA LEU A 357 26.90 -22.01 -10.28
C LEU A 357 26.35 -20.66 -9.84
N TYR A 358 26.18 -20.46 -8.54
CA TYR A 358 25.77 -19.19 -7.94
C TYR A 358 27.00 -18.39 -7.51
N VAL A 359 27.23 -17.22 -8.12
CA VAL A 359 28.36 -16.33 -7.83
C VAL A 359 27.82 -14.98 -7.34
N PRO A 360 27.70 -14.79 -6.02
CA PRO A 360 27.25 -13.53 -5.46
C PRO A 360 28.33 -12.44 -5.54
N HIS A 361 27.92 -11.18 -5.70
CA HIS A 361 28.81 -10.01 -5.67
C HIS A 361 28.33 -9.00 -4.64
N ASN A 362 29.27 -8.22 -4.07
CA ASN A 362 28.94 -7.03 -3.32
C ASN A 362 28.41 -5.92 -4.26
N TYR A 363 27.68 -4.96 -3.70
CA TYR A 363 27.10 -3.86 -4.48
C TYR A 363 28.17 -3.04 -5.23
N GLU A 364 29.29 -2.74 -4.56
CA GLU A 364 30.44 -1.99 -5.13
C GLU A 364 31.40 -2.88 -5.92
N ARG A 365 31.13 -4.18 -6.03
CA ARG A 365 31.98 -5.19 -6.70
C ARG A 365 33.39 -5.30 -6.13
N ASP A 366 33.63 -4.80 -4.93
CA ASP A 366 34.89 -4.97 -4.17
C ASP A 366 34.68 -5.99 -3.03
N PHE A 367 35.79 -6.37 -2.41
CA PHE A 367 35.79 -7.30 -1.30
C PHE A 367 36.54 -6.67 -0.12
N LYS A 368 35.94 -6.80 1.06
CA LYS A 368 36.49 -6.19 2.29
C LYS A 368 37.37 -7.16 3.10
N GLY A 369 37.52 -8.43 2.66
CA GLY A 369 38.28 -9.44 3.38
C GLY A 369 37.60 -9.91 4.64
N LEU A 370 38.35 -10.02 5.74
CA LEU A 370 37.80 -10.46 7.02
C LEU A 370 37.01 -9.34 7.67
N VAL A 371 35.76 -9.64 8.05
CA VAL A 371 34.84 -8.70 8.70
C VAL A 371 34.05 -9.41 9.80
N SER A 372 33.68 -8.68 10.83
CA SER A 372 32.75 -9.23 11.83
C SER A 372 31.30 -9.30 11.34
N VAL A 373 30.45 -10.10 11.99
CA VAL A 373 29.01 -10.11 11.77
C VAL A 373 28.42 -8.70 11.93
N ARG A 374 28.86 -7.92 12.92
CA ARG A 374 28.45 -6.52 13.12
C ARG A 374 28.71 -5.67 11.88
N THR A 375 29.89 -5.68 11.39
CA THR A 375 30.31 -4.92 10.20
C THR A 375 29.60 -5.43 8.94
N SER A 376 29.49 -6.76 8.78
CA SER A 376 28.79 -7.40 7.65
C SER A 376 27.34 -6.96 7.53
N LEU A 377 26.60 -7.01 8.63
CA LEU A 377 25.18 -6.64 8.65
C LEU A 377 24.99 -5.14 8.57
N GLY A 378 25.77 -4.36 9.33
CA GLY A 378 25.72 -2.91 9.34
C GLY A 378 25.99 -2.33 7.95
N SER A 379 27.05 -2.77 7.31
CA SER A 379 27.46 -2.37 5.96
C SER A 379 26.73 -3.16 4.84
N SER A 380 25.84 -4.07 5.20
CA SER A 380 24.99 -4.79 4.23
C SER A 380 25.75 -5.63 3.21
N LEU A 381 26.91 -6.15 3.54
CA LEU A 381 27.74 -6.96 2.63
C LEU A 381 26.98 -8.20 2.15
N ASN A 382 27.18 -8.59 0.90
CA ASN A 382 26.46 -9.69 0.27
C ASN A 382 27.11 -11.05 0.52
N ILE A 383 28.41 -11.15 0.29
CA ILE A 383 29.14 -12.41 0.42
C ILE A 383 29.04 -12.98 1.84
N PRO A 384 29.30 -12.21 2.91
CA PRO A 384 29.14 -12.69 4.28
C PRO A 384 27.70 -13.12 4.60
N ALA A 385 26.69 -12.47 4.04
CA ALA A 385 25.29 -12.90 4.22
C ALA A 385 25.02 -14.25 3.54
N VAL A 386 25.55 -14.48 2.35
CA VAL A 386 25.45 -15.77 1.66
C VAL A 386 26.17 -16.86 2.45
N ARG A 387 27.40 -16.61 2.96
CA ARG A 387 28.13 -17.55 3.85
C ARG A 387 27.33 -17.84 5.13
N THR A 388 26.66 -16.84 5.70
CA THR A 388 25.77 -17.06 6.85
C THR A 388 24.59 -17.98 6.48
N ALA A 389 24.03 -17.80 5.26
CA ALA A 389 22.94 -18.68 4.81
C ALA A 389 23.38 -20.13 4.58
N THR A 390 24.64 -20.39 4.20
CA THR A 390 25.15 -21.77 4.11
C THR A 390 25.23 -22.43 5.48
N VAL A 391 25.51 -21.67 6.55
CA VAL A 391 25.58 -22.17 7.92
C VAL A 391 24.18 -22.37 8.53
N VAL A 392 23.27 -21.44 8.28
CA VAL A 392 21.89 -21.47 8.82
C VAL A 392 21.02 -22.49 8.10
N GLY A 393 21.21 -22.67 6.80
CA GLY A 393 20.37 -23.45 5.90
C GLY A 393 19.19 -22.64 5.34
N ALA A 394 18.94 -22.80 4.03
CA ALA A 394 17.89 -22.07 3.31
C ALA A 394 16.48 -22.40 3.84
N ASP A 395 16.21 -23.68 4.17
CA ASP A 395 14.92 -24.12 4.73
C ASP A 395 14.62 -23.50 6.08
N ALA A 396 15.61 -23.47 6.98
CA ALA A 396 15.45 -22.88 8.30
C ALA A 396 15.19 -21.37 8.20
N PHE A 397 15.84 -20.70 7.26
CA PHE A 397 15.63 -19.30 7.01
C PHE A 397 14.24 -19.01 6.38
N ALA A 398 13.83 -19.80 5.37
CA ALA A 398 12.50 -19.70 4.78
C ALA A 398 11.39 -19.96 5.83
N ALA A 399 11.57 -20.94 6.71
CA ALA A 399 10.64 -21.22 7.81
C ALA A 399 10.51 -20.00 8.75
N ARG A 400 11.65 -19.39 9.16
CA ARG A 400 11.65 -18.19 10.00
C ARG A 400 10.92 -17.02 9.34
N LEU A 401 11.08 -16.79 8.03
CA LEU A 401 10.38 -15.77 7.30
C LEU A 401 8.86 -16.01 7.29
N ARG A 402 8.43 -17.27 7.14
CA ARG A 402 6.99 -17.61 7.25
C ARG A 402 6.43 -17.33 8.65
N GLU A 403 7.17 -17.65 9.70
CA GLU A 403 6.79 -17.34 11.09
C GLU A 403 6.63 -15.82 11.31
N LEU A 404 7.43 -15.00 10.65
CA LEU A 404 7.32 -13.53 10.66
C LEU A 404 6.17 -12.98 9.80
N GLY A 405 5.42 -13.86 9.10
CA GLY A 405 4.25 -13.47 8.33
C GLY A 405 4.51 -13.16 6.86
N PHE A 406 5.68 -13.52 6.31
CA PHE A 406 5.97 -13.37 4.88
C PHE A 406 5.25 -14.43 4.06
N GLN A 407 4.00 -14.14 3.67
CA GLN A 407 3.10 -15.08 3.01
C GLN A 407 3.56 -15.52 1.61
N HIS A 408 4.36 -14.68 0.94
CA HIS A 408 4.89 -14.99 -0.40
C HIS A 408 6.11 -15.92 -0.34
N VAL A 409 6.72 -16.14 0.83
CA VAL A 409 7.75 -17.16 1.04
C VAL A 409 7.07 -18.51 1.27
N ASN A 410 6.44 -19.04 0.21
CA ASN A 410 5.56 -20.21 0.26
C ASN A 410 6.16 -21.49 -0.35
N ARG A 411 7.43 -21.44 -0.79
CA ARG A 411 8.20 -22.58 -1.31
C ARG A 411 9.25 -23.02 -0.31
N ASP A 412 9.77 -24.22 -0.48
CA ASP A 412 10.87 -24.75 0.33
C ASP A 412 12.15 -23.93 0.12
N GLY A 413 13.08 -24.00 1.05
CA GLY A 413 14.31 -23.24 1.01
C GLY A 413 15.15 -23.52 -0.23
N ASP A 414 15.17 -24.76 -0.69
CA ASP A 414 15.89 -25.17 -1.91
C ASP A 414 15.41 -24.44 -3.17
N TYR A 415 14.12 -24.09 -3.24
CA TYR A 415 13.58 -23.30 -4.34
C TYR A 415 14.23 -21.90 -4.41
N TYR A 416 14.45 -21.27 -3.27
CA TYR A 416 15.07 -19.93 -3.19
C TYR A 416 16.60 -20.01 -3.21
N GLY A 417 17.15 -21.14 -2.73
CA GLY A 417 18.58 -21.33 -2.56
C GLY A 417 19.22 -20.26 -1.68
N PHE A 418 20.52 -20.07 -1.84
CA PHE A 418 21.28 -19.07 -1.07
C PHE A 418 20.97 -17.63 -1.45
N ALA A 419 20.34 -17.39 -2.62
CA ALA A 419 19.88 -16.08 -3.05
C ALA A 419 18.83 -15.48 -2.10
N LEU A 420 18.14 -16.32 -1.30
CA LEU A 420 17.22 -15.85 -0.26
C LEU A 420 17.89 -14.91 0.75
N ALA A 421 19.18 -15.12 1.05
CA ALA A 421 19.98 -14.24 1.91
C ALA A 421 20.09 -12.80 1.35
N LEU A 422 20.01 -12.66 0.04
CA LEU A 422 20.04 -11.38 -0.66
C LEU A 422 18.65 -10.84 -1.01
N GLY A 423 17.59 -11.54 -0.55
CA GLY A 423 16.21 -11.10 -0.69
C GLY A 423 15.62 -11.34 -2.08
N SER A 424 15.95 -12.48 -2.72
CA SER A 424 15.31 -12.91 -3.97
C SER A 424 13.82 -13.20 -3.83
N ALA A 425 13.33 -13.42 -2.60
CA ALA A 425 11.92 -13.61 -2.34
C ALA A 425 11.15 -12.27 -2.40
N GLU A 426 9.90 -12.37 -2.88
CA GLU A 426 8.98 -11.25 -2.88
C GLU A 426 8.30 -11.08 -1.52
N VAL A 427 8.19 -9.83 -1.09
CA VAL A 427 7.54 -9.44 0.17
C VAL A 427 6.70 -8.18 -0.06
N SER A 428 5.68 -7.95 0.78
CA SER A 428 4.99 -6.67 0.80
C SER A 428 5.61 -5.73 1.84
N LEU A 429 5.46 -4.41 1.63
CA LEU A 429 5.89 -3.41 2.61
C LEU A 429 5.15 -3.61 3.95
N GLU A 430 3.86 -3.99 3.92
CA GLU A 430 3.07 -4.33 5.11
C GLU A 430 3.73 -5.43 5.93
N GLN A 431 4.16 -6.52 5.28
CA GLN A 431 4.82 -7.66 5.94
C GLN A 431 6.20 -7.27 6.47
N LEU A 432 6.97 -6.54 5.67
CA LEU A 432 8.32 -6.11 6.01
C LEU A 432 8.32 -5.18 7.22
N VAL A 433 7.45 -4.16 7.23
CA VAL A 433 7.29 -3.25 8.37
C VAL A 433 6.90 -4.01 9.64
N ASN A 434 6.00 -4.99 9.54
CA ASN A 434 5.62 -5.77 10.71
C ASN A 434 6.74 -6.68 11.23
N ALA A 435 7.57 -7.22 10.33
CA ALA A 435 8.75 -8.00 10.73
C ALA A 435 9.78 -7.11 11.46
N PHE A 436 10.04 -5.89 10.98
CA PHE A 436 10.90 -4.92 11.68
C PHE A 436 10.29 -4.45 13.00
N ARG A 437 8.96 -4.25 13.05
CA ARG A 437 8.25 -3.99 14.30
C ARG A 437 8.39 -5.15 15.29
N THR A 438 8.46 -6.39 14.82
CA THR A 438 8.73 -7.55 15.67
C THR A 438 10.13 -7.47 16.29
N LEU A 439 11.15 -7.01 15.56
CA LEU A 439 12.47 -6.70 16.14
C LEU A 439 12.38 -5.58 17.19
N ALA A 440 11.70 -4.47 16.87
CA ALA A 440 11.47 -3.33 17.78
C ALA A 440 10.79 -3.79 19.09
N ASN A 441 9.90 -4.76 19.01
CA ASN A 441 9.18 -5.38 20.12
C ASN A 441 9.89 -6.61 20.70
N ARG A 442 11.23 -6.68 20.55
CA ARG A 442 12.06 -7.73 21.12
C ARG A 442 11.58 -9.15 20.79
N GLY A 443 11.19 -9.37 19.54
CA GLY A 443 10.73 -10.68 19.04
C GLY A 443 9.26 -11.00 19.27
N GLN A 444 8.47 -10.08 19.83
CA GLN A 444 7.02 -10.23 19.96
C GLN A 444 6.32 -9.79 18.66
N TYR A 445 5.68 -10.74 18.01
CA TYR A 445 4.88 -10.53 16.81
C TYR A 445 3.42 -10.30 17.18
N SER A 446 2.79 -9.33 16.55
CA SER A 446 1.33 -9.19 16.47
C SER A 446 0.95 -8.58 15.11
N PRO A 447 -0.24 -8.82 14.59
CA PRO A 447 -0.70 -8.17 13.36
C PRO A 447 -0.72 -6.66 13.50
N ILE A 448 -0.46 -5.95 12.40
CA ILE A 448 -0.75 -4.52 12.30
C ILE A 448 -2.23 -4.33 11.98
N VAL A 449 -2.82 -3.25 12.51
CA VAL A 449 -4.26 -3.01 12.42
C VAL A 449 -4.56 -1.60 11.90
N PRO A 450 -5.24 -1.47 10.75
CA PRO A 450 -5.63 -0.18 10.19
C PRO A 450 -6.96 0.36 10.79
N THR A 451 -7.64 -0.44 11.61
CA THR A 451 -8.85 -0.07 12.37
C THR A 451 -8.69 -0.55 13.80
N ARG A 452 -9.34 0.10 14.76
CA ARG A 452 -9.25 -0.32 16.17
C ARG A 452 -9.72 -1.76 16.32
N ALA A 453 -8.84 -2.64 16.78
CA ALA A 453 -9.15 -4.02 17.10
C ALA A 453 -9.47 -4.16 18.59
N VAL A 454 -10.39 -5.06 18.93
CA VAL A 454 -10.82 -5.31 20.32
C VAL A 454 -9.74 -6.05 21.11
N SER A 455 -8.99 -6.93 20.47
CA SER A 455 -7.81 -7.60 21.02
C SER A 455 -6.90 -8.09 19.90
N VAL A 456 -5.59 -8.05 20.12
CA VAL A 456 -4.58 -8.58 19.20
C VAL A 456 -3.75 -9.60 19.96
N GLN A 457 -3.68 -10.83 19.46
CA GLN A 457 -2.85 -11.87 20.08
C GLN A 457 -1.38 -11.62 19.76
N ASN A 458 -0.56 -11.52 20.82
CA ASN A 458 0.89 -11.46 20.72
C ASN A 458 1.48 -12.87 20.80
N ARG A 459 2.48 -13.15 19.97
CA ARG A 459 3.26 -14.39 20.05
C ARG A 459 4.74 -14.11 19.92
N ARG A 460 5.57 -14.82 20.67
CA ARG A 460 7.03 -14.74 20.49
C ARG A 460 7.42 -15.51 19.24
N VAL A 461 8.11 -14.84 18.33
CA VAL A 461 8.61 -15.42 17.07
C VAL A 461 10.13 -15.42 17.04
N LEU A 462 10.76 -14.37 17.62
CA LEU A 462 12.21 -14.24 17.67
C LEU A 462 12.67 -14.28 19.13
N ASP A 463 13.89 -14.77 19.36
CA ASP A 463 14.55 -14.65 20.65
C ASP A 463 14.78 -13.19 21.01
N GLU A 464 14.54 -12.83 22.29
CA GLU A 464 14.65 -11.45 22.77
C GLU A 464 16.09 -10.95 22.70
N GLY A 465 17.06 -11.76 23.16
CA GLY A 465 18.46 -11.38 23.20
C GLY A 465 19.04 -11.22 21.82
N ALA A 466 18.80 -12.19 20.93
CA ALA A 466 19.26 -12.11 19.54
C ALA A 466 18.61 -10.92 18.80
N SER A 467 17.33 -10.64 19.04
CA SER A 467 16.65 -9.46 18.49
C SER A 467 17.27 -8.15 18.98
N PHE A 468 17.68 -8.11 20.27
CA PHE A 468 18.36 -6.94 20.83
C PHE A 468 19.73 -6.72 20.20
N VAL A 469 20.55 -7.77 20.02
CA VAL A 469 21.86 -7.70 19.37
C VAL A 469 21.72 -7.20 17.92
N ILE A 470 20.76 -7.73 17.15
CA ILE A 470 20.50 -7.24 15.78
C ILE A 470 20.05 -5.79 15.77
N THR A 471 19.19 -5.40 16.69
CA THR A 471 18.70 -4.02 16.83
C THR A 471 19.85 -3.05 17.11
N ASP A 472 20.79 -3.44 17.94
CA ASP A 472 21.99 -2.67 18.27
C ASP A 472 22.89 -2.51 17.04
N ILE A 473 23.15 -3.58 16.29
CA ILE A 473 23.91 -3.54 15.04
C ILE A 473 23.24 -2.59 14.02
N LEU A 474 21.92 -2.65 13.89
CA LEU A 474 21.19 -1.78 12.96
C LEU A 474 21.14 -0.31 13.40
N ALA A 475 21.39 -0.02 14.65
CA ALA A 475 21.51 1.35 15.20
C ALA A 475 22.93 1.90 15.10
N ASP A 476 23.93 1.05 14.92
CA ASP A 476 25.34 1.40 14.92
C ASP A 476 25.77 2.10 13.61
N ARG A 477 26.10 3.41 13.72
CA ARG A 477 26.56 4.20 12.56
C ARG A 477 27.96 3.79 12.10
N SER A 478 28.81 3.38 13.04
CA SER A 478 30.20 2.99 12.73
C SER A 478 30.20 1.66 11.95
N ALA A 479 29.38 0.70 12.34
CA ALA A 479 29.28 -0.59 11.64
C ALA A 479 28.78 -0.46 10.20
N ARG A 480 28.04 0.61 9.86
CA ARG A 480 27.56 0.83 8.49
C ARG A 480 28.46 1.73 7.63
N SER A 481 29.51 2.30 8.22
CA SER A 481 30.34 3.33 7.57
C SER A 481 31.11 2.85 6.34
N LEU A 482 31.45 1.56 6.25
CA LEU A 482 32.21 1.01 5.12
C LEU A 482 31.47 1.14 3.76
N THR A 483 30.13 1.04 3.79
CA THR A 483 29.32 1.14 2.57
C THR A 483 28.61 2.48 2.46
N PHE A 484 28.17 3.08 3.58
CA PHE A 484 27.26 4.22 3.54
C PHE A 484 27.91 5.54 4.00
N GLY A 485 29.15 5.50 4.51
CA GLY A 485 29.77 6.65 5.17
C GLY A 485 29.10 6.95 6.53
N LEU A 486 29.62 7.93 7.25
CA LEU A 486 29.11 8.33 8.57
C LEU A 486 27.91 9.27 8.48
N GLU A 487 27.90 10.16 7.49
CA GLU A 487 26.81 11.13 7.25
C GLU A 487 26.02 10.75 6.00
N ASN A 488 24.79 10.35 6.20
CA ASN A 488 23.89 9.93 5.13
C ASN A 488 22.42 10.02 5.60
N ALA A 489 21.47 9.74 4.72
CA ALA A 489 20.01 9.76 5.01
C ALA A 489 19.55 8.71 6.04
N LEU A 490 20.44 7.87 6.57
CA LEU A 490 20.14 6.91 7.65
C LEU A 490 20.52 7.45 9.05
N ALA A 491 21.11 8.64 9.12
CA ALA A 491 21.58 9.23 10.37
C ALA A 491 20.51 10.13 10.97
N THR A 492 19.84 9.65 12.03
CA THR A 492 18.88 10.44 12.81
C THR A 492 19.56 11.13 14.00
N PRO A 493 19.07 12.30 14.48
CA PRO A 493 19.61 12.97 15.68
C PRO A 493 19.17 12.30 17.00
N PHE A 494 18.48 11.20 16.95
CA PHE A 494 17.98 10.39 18.08
C PHE A 494 18.21 8.90 17.76
N TRP A 495 17.98 8.04 18.73
CA TRP A 495 18.17 6.60 18.55
C TRP A 495 17.19 6.01 17.52
N SER A 496 17.71 5.28 16.55
CA SER A 496 16.94 4.49 15.59
C SER A 496 17.77 3.36 15.03
N ALA A 497 17.10 2.27 14.66
CA ALA A 497 17.66 1.14 13.95
C ALA A 497 17.08 1.09 12.54
N VAL A 498 17.93 0.92 11.51
CA VAL A 498 17.49 1.04 10.10
C VAL A 498 18.24 0.09 9.19
N LYS A 499 17.55 -0.40 8.17
CA LYS A 499 18.12 -1.23 7.10
C LYS A 499 17.59 -0.80 5.75
N THR A 500 18.49 -0.66 4.80
CA THR A 500 18.17 -0.45 3.38
C THR A 500 18.15 -1.77 2.62
N GLY A 501 17.43 -1.78 1.51
CA GLY A 501 17.44 -2.85 0.54
C GLY A 501 17.42 -2.30 -0.87
N THR A 502 18.14 -2.95 -1.77
CA THR A 502 18.08 -2.70 -3.21
C THR A 502 18.01 -4.06 -3.88
N SER A 503 17.00 -4.27 -4.73
CA SER A 503 16.86 -5.51 -5.48
C SER A 503 17.79 -5.52 -6.70
N LYS A 504 17.85 -6.67 -7.39
CA LYS A 504 18.63 -6.80 -8.63
C LYS A 504 18.20 -5.71 -9.63
N ASP A 505 19.17 -5.11 -10.29
CA ASP A 505 19.00 -4.05 -11.30
C ASP A 505 18.27 -2.79 -10.77
N MET A 506 18.36 -2.52 -9.46
CA MET A 506 17.74 -1.35 -8.82
C MET A 506 16.24 -1.22 -9.08
N ARG A 507 15.50 -2.34 -9.18
CA ARG A 507 14.04 -2.33 -9.47
C ARG A 507 13.21 -1.94 -8.25
N ASP A 508 13.67 -2.36 -7.07
CA ASP A 508 13.00 -2.09 -5.79
C ASP A 508 14.00 -1.51 -4.80
N ASN A 509 13.69 -0.37 -4.26
CA ASN A 509 14.49 0.31 -3.24
C ASN A 509 13.69 0.44 -1.94
N TRP A 510 14.30 0.03 -0.86
CA TRP A 510 13.69 -0.02 0.45
C TRP A 510 14.50 0.74 1.48
N CYS A 511 13.79 1.37 2.41
CA CYS A 511 14.33 1.80 3.68
C CYS A 511 13.31 1.47 4.77
N VAL A 512 13.68 0.59 5.70
CA VAL A 512 12.82 0.20 6.82
C VAL A 512 13.60 0.34 8.10
N GLY A 513 13.02 1.03 9.06
CA GLY A 513 13.66 1.25 10.34
C GLY A 513 12.65 1.61 11.43
N PHE A 514 13.11 1.56 12.65
CA PHE A 514 12.27 1.81 13.81
C PHE A 514 13.00 2.61 14.90
N SER A 515 12.20 3.23 15.71
CA SER A 515 12.57 3.90 16.96
C SER A 515 11.97 3.15 18.14
N GLU A 516 12.06 3.71 19.33
CA GLU A 516 11.35 3.19 20.51
C GLU A 516 9.84 3.05 20.26
N ARG A 517 9.20 3.98 19.53
CA ARG A 517 7.73 4.04 19.38
C ARG A 517 7.20 3.66 18.01
N TYR A 518 7.94 3.89 16.96
CA TYR A 518 7.42 3.79 15.59
C TYR A 518 8.29 2.92 14.71
N THR A 519 7.66 2.16 13.84
CA THR A 519 8.30 1.51 12.70
C THR A 519 7.82 2.17 11.42
N VAL A 520 8.76 2.60 10.59
CA VAL A 520 8.52 3.27 9.31
C VAL A 520 9.18 2.46 8.20
N GLY A 521 8.43 2.15 7.17
CA GLY A 521 8.93 1.55 5.95
C GLY A 521 8.59 2.38 4.73
N VAL A 522 9.54 2.47 3.81
CA VAL A 522 9.41 3.17 2.52
C VAL A 522 9.90 2.25 1.40
N TRP A 523 9.15 2.22 0.32
CA TRP A 523 9.52 1.60 -0.95
C TRP A 523 9.48 2.65 -2.06
N VAL A 524 10.44 2.57 -2.99
CA VAL A 524 10.51 3.38 -4.20
C VAL A 524 10.86 2.47 -5.37
N GLY A 525 10.19 2.63 -6.50
CA GLY A 525 10.37 1.79 -7.70
C GLY A 525 9.39 2.11 -8.81
N ASN A 526 9.19 1.14 -9.71
CA ASN A 526 8.22 1.22 -10.80
C ASN A 526 7.21 0.09 -10.69
N PHE A 527 5.92 0.36 -10.96
CA PHE A 527 4.89 -0.69 -10.87
C PHE A 527 5.03 -1.76 -11.93
N ASP A 528 5.58 -1.43 -13.08
CA ASP A 528 5.88 -2.36 -14.18
C ASP A 528 7.16 -3.18 -13.95
N GLY A 529 7.92 -2.90 -12.87
CA GLY A 529 9.16 -3.59 -12.55
C GLY A 529 10.35 -3.15 -13.42
N SER A 530 10.23 -2.05 -14.18
CA SER A 530 11.36 -1.50 -14.93
C SER A 530 12.48 -1.02 -14.00
N PRO A 531 13.76 -1.19 -14.38
CA PRO A 531 14.89 -0.75 -13.55
C PRO A 531 14.97 0.77 -13.46
N MET A 532 15.36 1.25 -12.28
CA MET A 532 15.72 2.65 -12.04
C MET A 532 17.18 2.91 -12.43
N GLN A 533 17.57 4.19 -12.56
CA GLN A 533 18.94 4.59 -12.88
C GLN A 533 19.59 5.29 -11.69
N ASP A 534 20.69 4.72 -11.19
CA ASP A 534 21.49 5.28 -10.09
C ASP A 534 20.69 5.61 -8.81
N VAL A 535 19.63 4.83 -8.55
CA VAL A 535 18.80 4.95 -7.35
C VAL A 535 18.97 3.72 -6.47
N SER A 536 19.43 3.92 -5.26
CA SER A 536 19.57 2.88 -4.24
C SER A 536 18.60 3.11 -3.09
N GLY A 537 18.52 2.17 -2.16
CA GLY A 537 17.72 2.34 -0.95
C GLY A 537 18.12 3.60 -0.14
N VAL A 538 19.37 4.05 -0.23
CA VAL A 538 19.87 5.24 0.47
C VAL A 538 19.46 6.53 -0.24
N THR A 539 19.48 6.56 -1.57
CA THR A 539 19.17 7.77 -2.35
C THR A 539 17.69 7.88 -2.69
N GLY A 540 16.98 6.75 -2.83
CA GLY A 540 15.57 6.71 -3.17
C GLY A 540 14.64 6.75 -1.93
N ALA A 541 14.70 5.72 -1.09
CA ALA A 541 13.75 5.53 0.00
C ALA A 541 14.16 6.19 1.33
N ALA A 542 15.47 6.26 1.64
CA ALA A 542 15.94 6.74 2.93
C ALA A 542 15.65 8.23 3.21
N PRO A 543 15.68 9.17 2.24
CA PRO A 543 15.30 10.55 2.51
C PRO A 543 13.86 10.69 3.02
N VAL A 544 12.91 9.96 2.44
CA VAL A 544 11.51 9.92 2.90
C VAL A 544 11.43 9.35 4.31
N TRP A 545 12.13 8.25 4.58
CA TRP A 545 12.18 7.62 5.89
C TRP A 545 12.72 8.59 6.96
N LEU A 546 13.83 9.29 6.67
CA LEU A 546 14.44 10.25 7.57
C LEU A 546 13.51 11.40 7.93
N GLU A 547 12.85 11.99 6.94
CA GLU A 547 11.91 13.10 7.14
C GLU A 547 10.71 12.66 8.00
N LEU A 548 10.17 11.47 7.76
CA LEU A 548 9.10 10.92 8.59
C LEU A 548 9.55 10.65 10.02
N MET A 549 10.73 10.08 10.22
CA MET A 549 11.28 9.83 11.54
C MET A 549 11.51 11.14 12.30
N ARG A 550 12.01 12.18 11.66
CA ARG A 550 12.16 13.51 12.24
C ARG A 550 10.81 14.12 12.64
N PHE A 551 9.81 14.03 11.76
CA PHE A 551 8.46 14.51 12.03
C PHE A 551 7.84 13.82 13.27
N LEU A 552 7.93 12.49 13.33
CA LEU A 552 7.40 11.67 14.42
C LEU A 552 8.05 11.97 15.77
N HIS A 553 9.33 12.36 15.76
CA HIS A 553 10.13 12.63 16.95
C HIS A 553 10.38 14.11 17.25
N THR A 554 9.65 15.03 16.60
CA THR A 554 9.79 16.47 16.79
C THR A 554 9.63 16.89 18.27
N ARG A 555 8.73 16.23 19.02
CA ARG A 555 8.42 16.57 20.40
C ARG A 555 9.06 15.64 21.43
N THR A 556 9.31 14.39 21.06
CA THR A 556 9.80 13.36 21.97
C THR A 556 10.88 12.54 21.27
N PRO A 557 12.15 12.82 21.54
CA PRO A 557 13.25 12.03 20.98
C PRO A 557 13.17 10.57 21.41
N SER A 558 13.53 9.67 20.50
CA SER A 558 13.63 8.23 20.76
C SER A 558 14.84 7.90 21.62
N ARG A 559 14.70 6.92 22.48
CA ARG A 559 15.75 6.42 23.38
C ARG A 559 16.13 5.00 23.00
N PRO A 560 17.40 4.59 23.27
CA PRO A 560 17.80 3.20 23.07
C PRO A 560 17.03 2.26 24.02
N PRO A 561 16.73 1.04 23.58
CA PRO A 561 16.08 0.04 24.41
C PRO A 561 17.03 -0.43 25.53
N ARG A 562 16.47 -0.82 26.68
CA ARG A 562 17.26 -1.40 27.78
C ARG A 562 17.77 -2.80 27.42
N THR A 563 19.03 -3.09 27.76
CA THR A 563 19.64 -4.41 27.55
C THR A 563 18.89 -5.49 28.33
N PRO A 564 18.44 -6.57 27.68
CA PRO A 564 17.79 -7.69 28.37
C PRO A 564 18.79 -8.50 29.19
N ALA A 565 18.32 -9.18 30.23
CA ALA A 565 19.18 -9.99 31.11
C ALA A 565 19.88 -11.17 30.39
N SER A 566 19.38 -11.58 29.23
CA SER A 566 19.97 -12.62 28.37
C SER A 566 21.18 -12.15 27.57
N VAL A 567 21.49 -10.84 27.58
CA VAL A 567 22.59 -10.24 26.81
C VAL A 567 23.65 -9.69 27.76
N LEU A 568 24.92 -9.94 27.44
CA LEU A 568 26.08 -9.41 28.12
C LEU A 568 26.92 -8.58 27.17
N GLU A 569 27.56 -7.54 27.70
CA GLU A 569 28.55 -6.70 27.01
C GLU A 569 29.95 -7.12 27.46
N THR A 570 30.85 -7.41 26.49
CA THR A 570 32.22 -7.82 26.73
C THR A 570 33.16 -7.07 25.79
N GLU A 571 34.32 -6.66 26.27
CA GLU A 571 35.36 -6.10 25.41
C GLU A 571 35.99 -7.22 24.57
N VAL A 572 36.04 -7.03 23.25
CA VAL A 572 36.52 -8.01 22.27
C VAL A 572 37.72 -7.45 21.53
N GLN A 573 38.77 -8.28 21.43
CA GLN A 573 39.95 -8.05 20.60
C GLN A 573 39.99 -9.06 19.45
N PHE A 574 40.54 -8.65 18.31
CA PHE A 574 40.67 -9.48 17.11
C PHE A 574 42.17 -9.79 16.83
N THR A 575 42.48 -11.06 16.62
CA THR A 575 43.84 -11.50 16.33
C THR A 575 43.82 -12.35 15.04
N PRO A 576 44.42 -11.87 13.93
CA PRO A 576 45.07 -10.55 13.73
C PRO A 576 44.03 -9.41 13.83
N ALA A 577 44.53 -8.19 14.09
CA ALA A 577 43.68 -7.00 14.27
C ALA A 577 43.12 -6.49 12.93
N PHE A 578 42.14 -7.17 12.36
CA PHE A 578 41.43 -6.74 11.14
C PHE A 578 40.32 -5.71 11.43
N GLU A 579 39.81 -5.66 12.65
CA GLU A 579 38.92 -4.62 13.19
C GLU A 579 39.45 -4.11 14.53
N SER A 580 39.07 -2.89 14.91
CA SER A 580 39.44 -2.32 16.21
C SER A 580 38.78 -3.06 17.36
N ALA A 581 39.47 -3.18 18.50
CA ALA A 581 38.89 -3.65 19.73
C ALA A 581 37.70 -2.78 20.13
N ARG A 582 36.63 -3.42 20.63
CA ARG A 582 35.39 -2.74 21.01
C ARG A 582 34.62 -3.51 22.08
N ARG A 583 33.65 -2.85 22.68
CA ARG A 583 32.61 -3.52 23.44
C ARG A 583 31.60 -4.16 22.49
N GLU A 584 31.32 -5.43 22.70
CA GLU A 584 30.42 -6.20 21.85
C GLU A 584 29.35 -6.90 22.68
N LEU A 585 28.17 -7.11 22.09
CA LEU A 585 27.03 -7.74 22.71
C LEU A 585 26.93 -9.22 22.38
N PHE A 586 26.75 -10.04 23.42
CA PHE A 586 26.65 -11.49 23.31
C PHE A 586 25.41 -12.02 23.99
N LEU A 587 24.82 -13.08 23.46
CA LEU A 587 23.92 -13.90 24.24
C LEU A 587 24.71 -14.54 25.40
N ARG A 588 24.14 -14.56 26.59
CA ARG A 588 24.77 -15.17 27.76
C ARG A 588 25.25 -16.61 27.47
N GLY A 589 26.53 -16.88 27.74
CA GLY A 589 27.19 -18.13 27.46
C GLY A 589 27.77 -18.25 26.04
N THR A 590 27.85 -17.15 25.26
CA THR A 590 28.55 -17.09 23.97
C THR A 590 29.60 -15.98 23.94
N GLU A 591 29.86 -15.33 25.07
CA GLU A 591 30.80 -14.24 25.19
C GLU A 591 32.24 -14.72 25.01
N THR A 592 33.04 -13.90 24.32
CA THR A 592 34.48 -14.09 24.16
C THR A 592 35.19 -12.74 24.24
N ALA A 593 36.34 -12.71 24.91
CA ALA A 593 37.18 -11.52 24.99
C ALA A 593 38.16 -11.43 23.81
N GLU A 594 38.40 -12.52 23.11
CA GLU A 594 39.31 -12.58 21.99
C GLU A 594 38.74 -13.45 20.85
N VAL A 595 38.77 -12.92 19.64
CA VAL A 595 38.44 -13.67 18.43
C VAL A 595 39.75 -13.95 17.69
N ARG A 596 40.20 -15.17 17.76
CA ARG A 596 41.41 -15.65 17.09
C ARG A 596 41.04 -16.30 15.76
N MET A 597 41.67 -15.85 14.69
CA MET A 597 41.65 -16.64 13.46
C MET A 597 42.50 -17.88 13.66
N PRO A 598 42.07 -19.04 13.17
CA PRO A 598 42.94 -20.20 13.14
C PRO A 598 44.20 -19.82 12.36
N THR A 599 45.37 -19.89 13.00
CA THR A 599 46.60 -19.85 12.28
C THR A 599 46.61 -21.08 11.40
N THR A 600 46.60 -20.88 10.08
CA THR A 600 46.75 -22.00 9.14
C THR A 600 48.00 -22.76 9.54
N PRO A 601 47.92 -24.08 9.76
CA PRO A 601 49.13 -24.84 10.04
C PRO A 601 50.14 -24.56 8.95
N PRO A 602 51.42 -24.33 9.26
CA PRO A 602 52.43 -24.25 8.24
C PRO A 602 52.43 -25.52 7.42
N LEU A 603 52.24 -25.42 6.08
CA LEU A 603 52.40 -26.51 5.11
C LEU A 603 51.23 -27.52 4.94
N ALA A 604 49.99 -27.06 4.84
CA ALA A 604 49.12 -27.73 3.90
C ALA A 604 49.54 -27.24 2.49
N GLN A 605 49.91 -28.13 1.57
CA GLN A 605 50.18 -27.78 0.17
C GLN A 605 48.97 -26.99 -0.35
N ALA A 606 49.23 -25.78 -0.84
CA ALA A 606 48.20 -24.93 -1.40
C ALA A 606 47.52 -25.69 -2.53
N ARG A 607 46.17 -25.69 -2.51
CA ARG A 607 45.35 -26.39 -3.51
C ARG A 607 44.29 -25.47 -4.10
N ILE A 608 43.96 -25.73 -5.35
CA ILE A 608 42.81 -25.13 -6.02
C ILE A 608 41.57 -25.76 -5.48
N ARG A 609 40.73 -24.97 -4.81
CA ARG A 609 39.41 -25.39 -4.28
C ARG A 609 38.34 -25.23 -5.34
N TYR A 610 38.47 -24.21 -6.19
CA TYR A 610 37.47 -23.95 -7.24
C TYR A 610 38.15 -23.36 -8.49
N PRO A 611 37.76 -23.84 -9.69
CA PRO A 611 36.85 -24.98 -9.95
C PRO A 611 37.43 -26.31 -9.47
N GLY A 612 36.56 -27.27 -9.13
CA GLY A 612 37.00 -28.63 -8.84
C GLY A 612 37.44 -29.37 -10.11
N ARG A 613 38.28 -30.39 -9.97
CA ARG A 613 38.75 -31.21 -11.11
C ARG A 613 37.57 -31.83 -11.85
N GLY A 614 37.46 -31.59 -13.16
CA GLY A 614 36.39 -32.08 -14.02
C GLY A 614 35.08 -31.32 -13.86
N SER A 615 35.07 -30.18 -13.21
CA SER A 615 33.88 -29.29 -13.13
C SER A 615 33.45 -28.82 -14.51
N ILE A 616 32.13 -28.72 -14.73
CA ILE A 616 31.54 -28.09 -15.92
C ILE A 616 30.92 -26.77 -15.47
N LEU A 617 31.38 -25.67 -16.06
CA LEU A 617 30.85 -24.33 -15.86
C LEU A 617 29.93 -23.99 -17.02
N ALA A 618 28.77 -23.43 -16.77
CA ALA A 618 27.86 -22.97 -17.82
C ALA A 618 27.96 -21.44 -18.00
N ILE A 619 28.03 -20.97 -19.22
CA ILE A 619 27.83 -19.57 -19.59
C ILE A 619 26.33 -19.31 -19.53
N ASP A 620 25.93 -18.29 -18.80
CA ASP A 620 24.53 -17.88 -18.68
C ASP A 620 24.16 -17.08 -19.95
N PRO A 621 23.22 -17.55 -20.78
CA PRO A 621 22.85 -16.86 -22.02
C PRO A 621 22.09 -15.55 -21.77
N ASP A 622 21.52 -15.35 -20.57
CA ASP A 622 20.75 -14.16 -20.21
C ASP A 622 21.64 -13.03 -19.65
N ILE A 623 22.95 -13.28 -19.45
CA ILE A 623 23.91 -12.31 -18.94
C ILE A 623 24.97 -12.00 -20.01
N PRO A 624 25.20 -10.73 -20.38
CA PRO A 624 26.30 -10.37 -21.29
C PRO A 624 27.64 -10.91 -20.80
N ILE A 625 28.46 -11.44 -21.74
CA ILE A 625 29.72 -12.14 -21.39
C ILE A 625 30.66 -11.22 -20.63
N GLU A 626 30.67 -9.93 -20.96
CA GLU A 626 31.52 -8.93 -20.32
C GLU A 626 31.20 -8.72 -18.85
N MET A 627 29.97 -9.14 -18.45
CA MET A 627 29.48 -9.06 -17.08
C MET A 627 29.65 -10.37 -16.30
N GLN A 628 30.00 -11.47 -16.97
CA GLN A 628 30.23 -12.74 -16.31
C GLN A 628 31.70 -12.84 -15.86
N ARG A 629 31.91 -13.29 -14.65
CA ARG A 629 33.25 -13.50 -14.07
C ARG A 629 33.27 -14.82 -13.29
N VAL A 630 34.30 -15.60 -13.54
CA VAL A 630 34.66 -16.78 -12.74
C VAL A 630 35.79 -16.39 -11.82
N PHE A 631 35.63 -16.58 -10.51
CA PHE A 631 36.68 -16.35 -9.54
C PHE A 631 37.24 -17.70 -9.12
N PHE A 632 38.56 -17.78 -9.09
CA PHE A 632 39.28 -19.00 -8.69
C PHE A 632 39.53 -18.96 -7.19
N ASP A 633 39.28 -20.08 -6.48
CA ASP A 633 39.53 -20.19 -5.05
C ASP A 633 40.69 -21.14 -4.76
N VAL A 634 41.60 -20.66 -3.95
CA VAL A 634 42.82 -21.37 -3.54
C VAL A 634 42.95 -21.37 -2.02
N ALA A 635 43.35 -22.46 -1.42
CA ALA A 635 43.54 -22.54 0.02
C ALA A 635 44.79 -23.35 0.40
N PRO A 636 45.61 -22.82 1.35
CA PRO A 636 45.53 -21.48 1.93
C PRO A 636 45.83 -20.41 0.91
N ARG A 637 45.19 -19.23 1.03
CA ARG A 637 45.53 -18.04 0.22
C ARG A 637 46.82 -17.43 0.76
N ASP A 638 47.79 -17.29 -0.12
CA ASP A 638 49.04 -16.61 0.16
C ASP A 638 49.35 -15.62 -1.00
N ALA A 639 49.84 -14.44 -0.66
CA ALA A 639 50.19 -13.40 -1.64
C ALA A 639 51.32 -13.80 -2.59
N HIS A 640 52.05 -14.87 -2.27
CA HIS A 640 53.14 -15.40 -3.08
C HIS A 640 52.71 -16.50 -4.05
N LEU A 641 51.43 -16.92 -4.01
CA LEU A 641 50.89 -17.90 -4.94
C LEU A 641 50.51 -17.25 -6.27
N ARG A 642 50.73 -17.97 -7.36
CA ARG A 642 50.38 -17.54 -8.70
C ARG A 642 49.50 -18.57 -9.37
N LEU A 643 48.43 -18.11 -10.00
CA LEU A 643 47.58 -18.91 -10.86
C LEU A 643 47.88 -18.63 -12.34
N ASP A 644 48.00 -19.70 -13.11
CA ASP A 644 48.07 -19.62 -14.56
C ASP A 644 46.86 -20.40 -15.15
N LEU A 645 46.17 -19.80 -16.10
CA LEU A 645 45.06 -20.41 -16.84
C LEU A 645 45.53 -20.65 -18.29
N ASP A 646 45.47 -21.90 -18.73
CA ASP A 646 45.91 -22.34 -20.05
C ASP A 646 47.35 -21.83 -20.36
N GLY A 647 48.23 -21.87 -19.34
CA GLY A 647 49.59 -21.43 -19.42
C GLY A 647 49.82 -19.90 -19.43
N ARG A 648 48.77 -19.11 -19.17
CA ARG A 648 48.84 -17.65 -19.06
C ARG A 648 48.60 -17.18 -17.63
N PRO A 649 49.48 -16.31 -17.08
CA PRO A 649 49.27 -15.79 -15.73
C PRO A 649 47.98 -15.01 -15.63
N LEU A 650 47.18 -15.31 -14.58
CA LEU A 650 45.89 -14.63 -14.29
C LEU A 650 46.08 -13.28 -13.57
N GLY A 651 47.29 -12.91 -13.20
CA GLY A 651 47.56 -11.68 -12.45
C GLY A 651 47.12 -11.75 -11.00
N ASN A 652 46.22 -10.89 -10.56
CA ASN A 652 45.67 -10.91 -9.19
C ASN A 652 44.67 -12.07 -9.00
N LEU A 653 44.81 -12.83 -7.91
CA LEU A 653 43.90 -13.93 -7.51
C LEU A 653 42.43 -13.46 -7.37
N ASP A 654 42.22 -12.19 -7.13
CA ASP A 654 40.89 -11.57 -7.01
C ASP A 654 40.33 -11.04 -8.34
N ALA A 655 41.12 -11.05 -9.42
CA ALA A 655 40.68 -10.65 -10.75
C ALA A 655 39.80 -11.76 -11.36
N GLY A 656 38.52 -11.56 -11.43
CA GLY A 656 37.59 -12.51 -12.07
C GLY A 656 37.94 -12.72 -13.55
N TRP A 657 38.00 -13.98 -13.98
CA TRP A 657 38.20 -14.35 -15.38
C TRP A 657 36.88 -14.34 -16.13
N THR A 658 36.84 -13.75 -17.33
CA THR A 658 35.66 -13.84 -18.22
C THR A 658 35.61 -15.23 -18.84
N PRO A 659 34.54 -16.04 -18.61
CA PRO A 659 34.52 -17.41 -19.09
C PRO A 659 34.50 -17.48 -20.62
N ALA A 660 35.32 -18.39 -21.18
CA ALA A 660 35.31 -18.73 -22.59
C ALA A 660 34.90 -20.21 -22.73
N ALA A 661 34.11 -20.52 -23.75
CA ALA A 661 33.69 -21.91 -23.97
C ALA A 661 34.91 -22.81 -24.38
N GLY A 662 35.01 -23.99 -23.76
CA GLY A 662 36.11 -24.93 -24.04
C GLY A 662 36.58 -25.65 -22.79
N THR A 663 37.63 -26.47 -22.97
CA THR A 663 38.34 -27.14 -21.86
C THR A 663 39.52 -26.27 -21.42
N HIS A 664 39.60 -26.01 -20.14
CA HIS A 664 40.60 -25.14 -19.53
C HIS A 664 41.41 -25.88 -18.48
N GLN A 665 42.67 -25.44 -18.34
CA GLN A 665 43.59 -25.98 -17.35
C GLN A 665 44.07 -24.87 -16.44
N LEU A 666 43.83 -24.97 -15.14
CA LEU A 666 44.24 -24.02 -14.11
C LEU A 666 45.38 -24.66 -13.32
N THR A 667 46.51 -23.96 -13.23
CA THR A 667 47.68 -24.39 -12.47
C THR A 667 48.06 -23.37 -11.40
N LEU A 668 48.41 -23.89 -10.22
CA LEU A 668 48.83 -23.12 -9.05
C LEU A 668 50.32 -23.30 -8.82
N HIS A 669 51.04 -22.19 -8.74
CA HIS A 669 52.50 -22.16 -8.53
C HIS A 669 52.85 -21.40 -7.25
N ASP A 670 53.94 -21.80 -6.60
CA ASP A 670 54.55 -21.03 -5.50
C ASP A 670 55.38 -19.85 -6.00
N ALA A 671 55.99 -19.08 -5.08
CA ALA A 671 56.85 -17.94 -5.41
C ALA A 671 58.08 -18.32 -6.26
N ASN A 672 58.52 -19.58 -6.22
CA ASN A 672 59.66 -20.10 -6.95
C ASN A 672 59.25 -20.68 -8.32
N GLY A 673 57.96 -20.67 -8.66
CA GLY A 673 57.42 -21.25 -9.88
C GLY A 673 57.21 -22.74 -9.82
N THR A 674 57.24 -23.36 -8.63
CA THR A 674 56.98 -24.80 -8.45
C THR A 674 55.48 -25.08 -8.55
N LEU A 675 55.07 -26.05 -9.36
CA LEU A 675 53.68 -26.49 -9.49
C LEU A 675 53.19 -27.08 -8.17
N MET A 676 52.18 -26.47 -7.58
CA MET A 676 51.58 -26.91 -6.32
C MET A 676 50.33 -27.72 -6.54
N ASP A 677 49.47 -27.35 -7.50
CA ASP A 677 48.22 -28.04 -7.86
C ASP A 677 47.80 -27.74 -9.29
N GLU A 678 46.98 -28.63 -9.87
CA GLU A 678 46.51 -28.50 -11.25
C GLU A 678 45.08 -29.04 -11.35
N VAL A 679 44.19 -28.28 -12.00
CA VAL A 679 42.80 -28.62 -12.19
C VAL A 679 42.36 -28.40 -13.63
N GLY A 680 41.83 -29.43 -14.31
CA GLY A 680 41.13 -29.31 -15.57
C GLY A 680 39.64 -29.14 -15.35
N PHE A 681 39.01 -28.22 -16.08
CA PHE A 681 37.57 -27.97 -16.07
C PHE A 681 37.07 -27.60 -17.48
N GLU A 682 35.78 -27.69 -17.69
CA GLU A 682 35.13 -27.39 -18.98
C GLU A 682 34.15 -26.21 -18.81
N VAL A 683 34.13 -25.33 -19.78
CA VAL A 683 33.11 -24.25 -19.89
C VAL A 683 32.18 -24.54 -21.06
N ARG A 684 30.89 -24.67 -20.80
CA ARG A 684 29.85 -24.92 -21.81
C ARG A 684 28.93 -23.73 -21.98
N GLY A 685 28.51 -23.51 -23.19
CA GLY A 685 27.60 -22.47 -23.64
C GLY A 685 28.11 -21.77 -24.87
N ALA A 686 27.21 -21.40 -25.76
CA ALA A 686 27.51 -20.58 -26.93
C ALA A 686 26.73 -19.29 -26.82
N TYR A 687 27.39 -18.17 -27.20
CA TYR A 687 26.66 -16.94 -27.48
C TYR A 687 26.00 -17.06 -28.84
N HIS A 688 24.70 -16.82 -28.91
CA HIS A 688 23.98 -16.59 -30.16
C HIS A 688 23.94 -15.09 -30.49
#